data_750f9432e28132d5c2b07e6e2a4bbf8e
#
_entry.id   750f9432e28132d5c2b07e6e2a4bbf8e
#
_cell.length_a   1.000
_cell.length_b   1.000
_cell.length_c   1.000
_cell.angle_alpha   90.00
_cell.angle_beta   90.00
_cell.angle_gamma   90.00
#
_symmetry.space_group_name_H-M   'P 1'
#
loop_
_entity.id
_entity.type
_entity.pdbx_description
1 polymer ?
#
loop_
_entity_poly.entity_id
_entity_poly.type
_entity_poly.pdbx_seq_one_letter_code
_entity_poly.pdbx_strand_id
1 'polypeptide(L)'
;MRTTEKGGSRALLRSLRTVMARQGDGQARLDKVVRLVASNMVAEVCSIYLKRDDRTLELCATEGLNPEAVHRARLRVGQGLVGRIAQAAEPFATDDAQNAPGFRYLPETNEEIYRSFVGVPVQRLGEVMGVLVVQNRTPRRYTEDEVEALEVVAMVIAEMTEAGAFLSTDGLSAAAGRRAGPLMIEGSAVCDGVAEGVVHLHEPRLVVFDPIADDIETERRRLAEALSNMREDIDRMIAAERLGTTSETRDIFEAYRMFARDKGWMRRLDEAVESGLAAEVAVEKVQSIVRARMERATDPYLRDRLHDLDDLANRLLRYLSGGDGIDELPEGAILVARSIGPAELLDHAGRIRAVVLEEGSHGSHASIVARAINVPMIIGVERITRDANPADAIVVDGDQGRVHLRPEPSVLSAFREKIGLEKQNRAVYRSLAKKPAETRDGQVIRLRMNAGILADLPSLEVSGAEGVGLFRTELQFMIRGTLPGREIQAALYDRVLTAAKGREVIFRTLDIGSDKILPYLKREVEPNPALGWRAMRVALDRPLLFRMQVQALIRAAKGRPLSLMFPMITEGWEFLEARQMVRAEVERLVERGVERPEKLRLGLMLETPSLVFAPQSLFETADFVSVGGNDLLQFFFAADRENDRVRRRYDLLNETALRMLAEIVKRCDQAGTPLSYCGEAAGRPLEAIALAAIGFRELSMRPASIGPVKRALRNVDLDAARAEIERAFAEGQPSARPRLRAWRDAERMPY
;
A
#
# COMPACT_ATOMS: atom_id res chain seq x y z
N MET A 1 37.39 39.38 -9.49
CA MET A 1 38.06 38.09 -9.32
C MET A 1 37.02 37.08 -8.84
N ARG A 2 36.04 36.66 -9.68
CA ARG A 2 34.98 35.66 -9.36
C ARG A 2 34.53 34.92 -10.61
N THR A 3 35.46 34.42 -11.44
CA THR A 3 35.11 33.74 -12.70
C THR A 3 35.95 32.48 -12.97
N THR A 4 36.75 31.99 -12.00
CA THR A 4 37.67 30.85 -12.21
C THR A 4 37.28 29.57 -11.51
N GLU A 5 36.29 29.56 -10.62
CA GLU A 5 35.92 28.34 -9.81
C GLU A 5 34.87 27.43 -10.45
N LYS A 6 34.07 27.95 -11.38
CA LYS A 6 33.06 27.08 -12.09
C LYS A 6 33.66 26.17 -13.18
N GLY A 7 34.96 26.27 -13.47
CA GLY A 7 35.63 25.49 -14.52
C GLY A 7 36.01 24.05 -14.12
N GLY A 8 36.26 23.77 -12.84
CA GLY A 8 36.82 22.51 -12.35
C GLY A 8 35.83 21.34 -12.43
N SER A 9 34.61 21.50 -11.92
CA SER A 9 33.56 20.47 -11.90
C SER A 9 33.13 20.09 -13.32
N ARG A 10 32.99 21.05 -14.22
CA ARG A 10 32.67 20.81 -15.63
C ARG A 10 33.76 20.08 -16.40
N ALA A 11 35.05 20.37 -16.08
CA ALA A 11 36.18 19.67 -16.71
C ALA A 11 36.22 18.21 -16.27
N LEU A 12 35.96 17.92 -15.00
CA LEU A 12 35.82 16.56 -14.45
C LEU A 12 34.74 15.76 -15.18
N LEU A 13 33.55 16.33 -15.33
CA LEU A 13 32.41 15.69 -15.97
C LEU A 13 32.68 15.39 -17.46
N ARG A 14 33.28 16.31 -18.21
CA ARG A 14 33.70 16.07 -19.60
C ARG A 14 34.72 14.95 -19.74
N SER A 15 35.65 14.87 -18.81
CA SER A 15 36.69 13.84 -18.81
C SER A 15 36.11 12.46 -18.46
N LEU A 16 35.13 12.40 -17.57
CA LEU A 16 34.36 11.20 -17.24
C LEU A 16 33.64 10.64 -18.48
N ARG A 17 32.96 11.49 -19.24
CA ARG A 17 32.31 11.13 -20.51
C ARG A 17 33.25 10.39 -21.46
N THR A 18 34.49 10.87 -21.58
CA THR A 18 35.50 10.24 -22.45
C THR A 18 35.95 8.86 -21.96
N VAL A 19 35.95 8.66 -20.63
CA VAL A 19 36.26 7.35 -20.01
C VAL A 19 35.10 6.38 -20.21
N MET A 20 33.86 6.87 -20.11
CA MET A 20 32.65 6.06 -20.27
C MET A 20 32.41 5.58 -21.71
N ALA A 21 32.71 6.41 -22.72
CA ALA A 21 32.49 6.09 -24.12
C ALA A 21 33.45 4.99 -24.68
N ARG A 22 34.50 4.58 -23.94
CA ARG A 22 35.45 3.57 -24.39
C ARG A 22 35.02 2.17 -23.94
N GLN A 23 34.90 1.24 -24.87
CA GLN A 23 34.77 -0.20 -24.58
C GLN A 23 36.03 -0.71 -23.87
N GLY A 24 35.91 -1.38 -22.72
CA GLY A 24 37.02 -1.92 -21.95
C GLY A 24 36.55 -2.77 -20.76
N ASP A 25 37.48 -3.44 -20.08
CA ASP A 25 37.26 -4.19 -18.85
C ASP A 25 36.72 -3.29 -17.73
N GLY A 26 35.77 -3.79 -16.98
CA GLY A 26 35.07 -3.04 -15.88
C GLY A 26 36.03 -2.54 -14.81
N GLN A 27 37.03 -3.35 -14.40
CA GLN A 27 38.05 -2.96 -13.42
C GLN A 27 38.92 -1.81 -13.95
N ALA A 28 39.36 -1.92 -15.20
CA ALA A 28 40.17 -0.87 -15.81
C ALA A 28 39.41 0.49 -15.93
N ARG A 29 38.09 0.46 -16.01
CA ARG A 29 37.27 1.68 -15.99
C ARG A 29 37.20 2.28 -14.58
N LEU A 30 36.96 1.46 -13.54
CA LEU A 30 36.96 1.92 -12.15
C LEU A 30 38.30 2.57 -11.79
N ASP A 31 39.42 1.95 -12.16
CA ASP A 31 40.77 2.47 -11.93
C ASP A 31 41.02 3.79 -12.66
N LYS A 32 40.44 3.98 -13.84
CA LYS A 32 40.51 5.26 -14.56
C LYS A 32 39.65 6.33 -13.88
N VAL A 33 38.48 5.98 -13.39
CA VAL A 33 37.57 6.89 -12.69
C VAL A 33 38.24 7.41 -11.41
N VAL A 34 38.80 6.54 -10.56
CA VAL A 34 39.46 6.99 -9.31
C VAL A 34 40.66 7.91 -9.60
N ARG A 35 41.49 7.60 -10.62
CA ARG A 35 42.60 8.47 -11.04
C ARG A 35 42.13 9.83 -11.56
N LEU A 36 41.05 9.83 -12.35
CA LEU A 36 40.46 11.05 -12.90
C LEU A 36 39.92 11.94 -11.80
N VAL A 37 39.18 11.36 -10.84
CA VAL A 37 38.63 12.09 -9.70
C VAL A 37 39.74 12.63 -8.82
N ALA A 38 40.73 11.79 -8.45
CA ALA A 38 41.87 12.22 -7.65
C ALA A 38 42.62 13.42 -8.29
N SER A 39 42.89 13.32 -9.61
CA SER A 39 43.58 14.37 -10.34
C SER A 39 42.80 15.71 -10.39
N ASN A 40 41.50 15.65 -10.65
CA ASN A 40 40.66 16.84 -10.79
C ASN A 40 40.32 17.48 -9.43
N MET A 41 40.19 16.69 -8.38
CA MET A 41 39.90 17.13 -7.02
C MET A 41 41.20 17.56 -6.27
N VAL A 42 42.35 17.43 -6.91
CA VAL A 42 43.66 17.61 -6.28
C VAL A 42 43.72 16.81 -4.97
N ALA A 43 43.35 15.55 -5.05
CA ALA A 43 43.30 14.66 -3.92
C ALA A 43 44.41 13.60 -3.99
N GLU A 44 44.92 13.23 -2.82
CA GLU A 44 45.96 12.20 -2.71
C GLU A 44 45.36 10.78 -2.74
N VAL A 45 44.08 10.65 -2.34
CA VAL A 45 43.34 9.41 -2.38
C VAL A 45 41.97 9.61 -3.01
N CYS A 46 41.62 8.68 -3.90
CA CYS A 46 40.24 8.46 -4.31
C CYS A 46 39.95 6.96 -4.29
N SER A 47 38.83 6.56 -3.67
CA SER A 47 38.49 5.15 -3.50
C SER A 47 37.01 4.91 -3.75
N ILE A 48 36.68 3.76 -4.36
CA ILE A 48 35.32 3.31 -4.62
C ILE A 48 35.07 2.03 -3.84
N TYR A 49 34.10 2.08 -2.96
CA TYR A 49 33.57 0.93 -2.23
C TYR A 49 32.21 0.56 -2.83
N LEU A 50 32.01 -0.72 -3.21
CA LEU A 50 30.73 -1.21 -3.72
C LEU A 50 30.16 -2.28 -2.79
N LYS A 51 28.84 -2.37 -2.71
CA LYS A 51 28.15 -3.42 -1.97
C LYS A 51 28.38 -4.78 -2.64
N ARG A 52 28.82 -5.75 -1.84
CA ARG A 52 28.91 -7.16 -2.23
C ARG A 52 27.63 -7.93 -1.87
N ASP A 53 27.05 -7.56 -0.76
CA ASP A 53 25.77 -8.03 -0.25
C ASP A 53 25.10 -6.90 0.55
N ASP A 54 23.91 -7.12 1.09
CA ASP A 54 23.12 -6.10 1.81
C ASP A 54 23.82 -5.51 3.05
N ARG A 55 24.91 -6.15 3.51
CA ARG A 55 25.61 -5.77 4.76
C ARG A 55 27.08 -5.44 4.59
N THR A 56 27.68 -5.72 3.42
CA THR A 56 29.13 -5.65 3.24
C THR A 56 29.50 -4.76 2.06
N LEU A 57 30.39 -3.81 2.31
CA LEU A 57 31.05 -2.96 1.31
C LEU A 57 32.48 -3.49 1.07
N GLU A 58 32.89 -3.60 -0.19
CA GLU A 58 34.21 -4.04 -0.62
C GLU A 58 34.92 -2.91 -1.37
N LEU A 59 36.19 -2.69 -1.09
CA LEU A 59 37.02 -1.74 -1.84
C LEU A 59 37.28 -2.31 -3.23
N CYS A 60 36.69 -1.68 -4.27
CA CYS A 60 36.77 -2.15 -5.65
C CYS A 60 37.83 -1.42 -6.49
N ALA A 61 38.11 -0.15 -6.17
CA ALA A 61 39.18 0.60 -6.83
C ALA A 61 39.73 1.68 -5.89
N THR A 62 41.01 1.98 -6.02
CA THR A 62 41.64 3.05 -5.27
C THR A 62 42.80 3.68 -6.05
N GLU A 63 42.99 4.97 -5.88
CA GLU A 63 44.20 5.71 -6.18
C GLU A 63 44.72 6.26 -4.85
N GLY A 64 45.96 6.02 -4.52
CA GLY A 64 46.64 6.55 -3.33
C GLY A 64 46.59 5.70 -2.06
N LEU A 65 45.69 4.74 -1.91
CA LEU A 65 45.77 3.69 -0.87
C LEU A 65 46.59 2.50 -1.32
N ASN A 66 46.83 1.57 -0.39
CA ASN A 66 47.53 0.32 -0.74
C ASN A 66 46.77 -0.47 -1.84
N PRO A 67 47.36 -0.68 -3.02
CA PRO A 67 46.69 -1.40 -4.11
C PRO A 67 46.32 -2.86 -3.78
N GLU A 68 47.08 -3.50 -2.86
CA GLU A 68 46.76 -4.86 -2.42
C GLU A 68 45.51 -4.99 -1.57
N ALA A 69 44.96 -3.85 -1.07
CA ALA A 69 43.73 -3.79 -0.34
C ALA A 69 42.48 -3.93 -1.25
N VAL A 70 42.64 -3.69 -2.57
CA VAL A 70 41.55 -3.84 -3.54
C VAL A 70 41.04 -5.30 -3.53
N HIS A 71 39.72 -5.48 -3.45
CA HIS A 71 39.00 -6.74 -3.29
C HIS A 71 39.29 -7.53 -1.99
N ARG A 72 40.12 -6.99 -1.07
CA ARG A 72 40.39 -7.57 0.25
C ARG A 72 39.80 -6.78 1.41
N ALA A 73 39.92 -5.46 1.34
CA ALA A 73 39.38 -4.58 2.39
C ALA A 73 37.84 -4.56 2.34
N ARG A 74 37.23 -4.87 3.46
CA ARG A 74 35.77 -4.94 3.61
C ARG A 74 35.29 -4.23 4.85
N LEU A 75 34.14 -3.56 4.75
CA LEU A 75 33.44 -2.85 5.82
C LEU A 75 31.99 -3.29 5.87
N ARG A 76 31.40 -3.31 7.07
CA ARG A 76 29.95 -3.49 7.19
C ARG A 76 29.24 -2.14 7.01
N VAL A 77 28.04 -2.16 6.44
CA VAL A 77 27.15 -1.01 6.44
C VAL A 77 26.95 -0.54 7.90
N GLY A 78 27.11 0.77 8.16
CA GLY A 78 27.13 1.37 9.49
C GLY A 78 28.53 1.38 10.19
N GLN A 79 29.54 0.72 9.64
CA GLN A 79 30.87 0.59 10.24
C GLN A 79 31.87 1.57 9.59
N GLY A 80 32.57 2.36 10.40
CA GLY A 80 33.50 3.38 9.91
C GLY A 80 32.77 4.54 9.24
N LEU A 81 33.52 5.51 8.70
CA LEU A 81 32.94 6.67 7.99
C LEU A 81 32.24 6.20 6.70
N VAL A 82 32.86 5.30 5.94
CA VAL A 82 32.32 4.74 4.70
C VAL A 82 31.01 3.99 4.95
N GLY A 83 30.98 3.09 5.94
CA GLY A 83 29.77 2.33 6.27
C GLY A 83 28.63 3.21 6.77
N ARG A 84 28.95 4.29 7.49
CA ARG A 84 27.94 5.29 7.93
C ARG A 84 27.32 6.05 6.76
N ILE A 85 28.14 6.46 5.77
CA ILE A 85 27.63 7.09 4.54
C ILE A 85 26.69 6.14 3.81
N ALA A 86 27.08 4.86 3.70
CA ALA A 86 26.23 3.86 3.06
C ALA A 86 24.90 3.64 3.83
N GLN A 87 24.93 3.71 5.16
CA GLN A 87 23.72 3.59 6.00
C GLN A 87 22.84 4.83 5.96
N ALA A 88 23.51 6.02 5.99
CA ALA A 88 22.82 7.30 6.03
C ALA A 88 22.32 7.74 4.65
N ALA A 89 22.88 7.22 3.56
CA ALA A 89 22.65 7.67 2.19
C ALA A 89 22.84 9.19 2.01
N GLU A 90 23.78 9.79 2.77
CA GLU A 90 24.11 11.23 2.74
C GLU A 90 25.60 11.44 2.63
N PRO A 91 26.04 12.51 1.94
CA PRO A 91 27.43 12.92 1.94
C PRO A 91 27.93 13.24 3.34
N PHE A 92 29.20 12.95 3.58
CA PHE A 92 29.88 13.32 4.81
C PHE A 92 31.26 13.89 4.48
N ALA A 93 31.58 15.07 5.03
CA ALA A 93 32.88 15.71 4.87
C ALA A 93 33.45 16.17 6.22
N THR A 94 34.77 16.02 6.41
CA THR A 94 35.49 16.50 7.60
C THR A 94 36.93 16.86 7.25
N ASP A 95 37.49 17.81 7.96
CA ASP A 95 38.91 18.19 7.88
C ASP A 95 39.78 17.42 8.89
N ASP A 96 39.16 16.61 9.77
CA ASP A 96 39.84 15.75 10.76
C ASP A 96 39.14 14.38 10.87
N ALA A 97 39.45 13.51 9.92
CA ALA A 97 38.82 12.19 9.80
C ALA A 97 39.12 11.27 11.01
N GLN A 98 40.35 11.38 11.55
CA GLN A 98 40.80 10.52 12.65
C GLN A 98 40.02 10.74 13.93
N ASN A 99 39.62 12.00 14.20
CA ASN A 99 38.82 12.36 15.38
C ASN A 99 37.31 12.39 15.09
N ALA A 100 36.89 12.09 13.85
CA ALA A 100 35.47 12.08 13.49
C ALA A 100 34.74 10.92 14.19
N PRO A 101 33.54 11.16 14.75
CA PRO A 101 32.76 10.13 15.40
C PRO A 101 32.51 8.94 14.47
N GLY A 102 32.94 7.74 14.88
CA GLY A 102 32.76 6.51 14.11
C GLY A 102 33.92 6.20 13.15
N PHE A 103 35.00 6.97 13.15
CA PHE A 103 36.20 6.59 12.41
C PHE A 103 36.69 5.19 12.82
N ARG A 104 37.07 4.39 11.83
CA ARG A 104 37.66 3.06 12.04
C ARG A 104 38.79 2.84 11.05
N TYR A 105 39.95 2.61 11.58
CA TYR A 105 41.15 2.28 10.82
C TYR A 105 41.12 0.87 10.25
N LEU A 106 41.46 0.71 8.98
CA LEU A 106 41.67 -0.56 8.31
C LEU A 106 43.17 -0.74 8.03
N PRO A 107 43.84 -1.69 8.71
CA PRO A 107 45.30 -1.86 8.55
C PRO A 107 45.72 -2.14 7.10
N GLU A 108 44.87 -2.79 6.29
CA GLU A 108 45.15 -3.15 4.92
C GLU A 108 45.25 -1.94 3.99
N THR A 109 44.62 -0.80 4.33
CA THR A 109 44.51 0.37 3.45
C THR A 109 45.63 1.38 3.65
N ASN A 110 46.29 1.42 4.82
CA ASN A 110 47.28 2.43 5.23
C ASN A 110 46.68 3.85 5.23
N GLU A 111 45.41 3.99 5.64
CA GLU A 111 44.68 5.27 5.58
C GLU A 111 44.94 6.21 6.80
N GLU A 112 45.71 5.79 7.81
CA GLU A 112 45.97 6.54 9.04
C GLU A 112 46.69 7.86 8.84
N ILE A 113 47.33 8.07 7.68
CA ILE A 113 48.08 9.30 7.38
C ILE A 113 47.20 10.42 6.80
N TYR A 114 45.94 10.09 6.39
CA TYR A 114 45.05 11.06 5.77
C TYR A 114 44.12 11.68 6.82
N ARG A 115 44.02 13.02 6.79
CA ARG A 115 43.28 13.83 7.77
C ARG A 115 41.95 14.33 7.24
N SER A 116 41.92 14.86 6.04
CA SER A 116 40.63 15.30 5.46
C SER A 116 39.95 14.13 4.71
N PHE A 117 38.66 14.11 4.80
CA PHE A 117 37.83 13.08 4.23
C PHE A 117 36.56 13.70 3.66
N VAL A 118 36.16 13.30 2.47
CA VAL A 118 34.81 13.49 1.93
C VAL A 118 34.37 12.18 1.29
N GLY A 119 33.18 11.74 1.59
CA GLY A 119 32.56 10.58 0.99
C GLY A 119 31.12 10.87 0.56
N VAL A 120 30.74 10.37 -0.59
CA VAL A 120 29.39 10.49 -1.14
C VAL A 120 28.82 9.11 -1.44
N PRO A 121 27.51 8.88 -1.22
CA PRO A 121 26.90 7.59 -1.54
C PRO A 121 26.81 7.40 -3.05
N VAL A 122 27.20 6.21 -3.51
CA VAL A 122 26.91 5.72 -4.85
C VAL A 122 25.52 5.09 -4.78
N GLN A 123 24.52 5.82 -5.24
CA GLN A 123 23.12 5.41 -5.06
C GLN A 123 22.30 5.61 -6.33
N ARG A 124 21.30 4.74 -6.51
CA ARG A 124 20.31 4.83 -7.60
C ARG A 124 18.93 4.48 -7.07
N LEU A 125 17.92 5.25 -7.45
CA LEU A 125 16.52 5.06 -7.04
C LEU A 125 16.34 4.86 -5.52
N GLY A 126 17.20 5.53 -4.71
CA GLY A 126 17.19 5.42 -3.25
C GLY A 126 17.94 4.19 -2.70
N GLU A 127 18.43 3.27 -3.53
CA GLU A 127 19.27 2.16 -3.09
C GLU A 127 20.75 2.54 -3.15
N VAL A 128 21.44 2.44 -2.02
CA VAL A 128 22.89 2.68 -1.95
C VAL A 128 23.62 1.44 -2.44
N MET A 129 24.34 1.57 -3.53
CA MET A 129 25.17 0.52 -4.15
C MET A 129 26.63 0.57 -3.70
N GLY A 130 27.06 1.68 -3.11
CA GLY A 130 28.43 1.87 -2.68
C GLY A 130 28.71 3.25 -2.10
N VAL A 131 30.00 3.59 -1.99
CA VAL A 131 30.48 4.91 -1.52
C VAL A 131 31.72 5.30 -2.32
N LEU A 132 31.75 6.54 -2.82
CA LEU A 132 32.92 7.19 -3.41
C LEU A 132 33.57 8.07 -2.35
N VAL A 133 34.89 7.92 -2.14
CA VAL A 133 35.65 8.58 -1.08
C VAL A 133 36.82 9.33 -1.65
N VAL A 134 37.10 10.52 -1.11
CA VAL A 134 38.29 11.32 -1.41
C VAL A 134 38.97 11.74 -0.11
N GLN A 135 40.32 11.65 -0.04
CA GLN A 135 41.06 11.96 1.16
C GLN A 135 42.38 12.71 0.84
N ASN A 136 42.83 13.56 1.79
CA ASN A 136 44.13 14.25 1.74
C ASN A 136 44.83 14.19 3.10
N ARG A 137 46.17 14.20 3.10
CA ARG A 137 47.02 14.24 4.32
C ARG A 137 46.89 15.55 5.07
N THR A 138 46.70 16.65 4.33
CA THR A 138 46.50 17.96 4.92
C THR A 138 45.05 18.18 5.29
N PRO A 139 44.78 18.83 6.45
CA PRO A 139 43.43 19.30 6.75
C PRO A 139 42.89 20.18 5.63
N ARG A 140 41.77 19.81 5.05
CA ARG A 140 41.10 20.51 3.96
C ARG A 140 39.59 20.49 4.18
N ARG A 141 38.95 21.62 4.04
CA ARG A 141 37.49 21.70 3.98
C ARG A 141 37.07 21.65 2.51
N TYR A 142 36.25 20.65 2.20
CA TYR A 142 35.68 20.55 0.87
C TYR A 142 34.49 21.52 0.75
N THR A 143 34.40 22.21 -0.37
CA THR A 143 33.30 23.13 -0.67
C THR A 143 32.05 22.38 -1.07
N GLU A 144 30.88 23.00 -0.98
CA GLU A 144 29.61 22.41 -1.44
C GLU A 144 29.68 22.03 -2.93
N ASP A 145 30.29 22.87 -3.77
CA ASP A 145 30.49 22.59 -5.21
C ASP A 145 31.36 21.34 -5.45
N GLU A 146 32.36 21.08 -4.62
CA GLU A 146 33.19 19.88 -4.70
C GLU A 146 32.45 18.63 -4.28
N VAL A 147 31.63 18.71 -3.23
CA VAL A 147 30.77 17.60 -2.80
C VAL A 147 29.74 17.28 -3.88
N GLU A 148 29.11 18.30 -4.44
CA GLU A 148 28.13 18.14 -5.51
C GLU A 148 28.74 17.49 -6.78
N ALA A 149 29.97 17.89 -7.14
CA ALA A 149 30.68 17.26 -8.25
C ALA A 149 30.95 15.77 -8.00
N LEU A 150 31.30 15.41 -6.76
CA LEU A 150 31.48 14.01 -6.37
C LEU A 150 30.17 13.21 -6.39
N GLU A 151 29.06 13.81 -5.97
CA GLU A 151 27.74 13.18 -6.04
C GLU A 151 27.35 12.84 -7.50
N VAL A 152 27.62 13.76 -8.43
CA VAL A 152 27.40 13.49 -9.86
C VAL A 152 28.26 12.33 -10.37
N VAL A 153 29.55 12.29 -9.97
CA VAL A 153 30.42 11.13 -10.30
C VAL A 153 29.87 9.85 -9.70
N ALA A 154 29.40 9.88 -8.47
CA ALA A 154 28.83 8.73 -7.79
C ALA A 154 27.57 8.20 -8.50
N MET A 155 26.70 9.08 -9.00
CA MET A 155 25.55 8.70 -9.82
C MET A 155 25.98 7.98 -11.12
N VAL A 156 26.99 8.50 -11.79
CA VAL A 156 27.55 7.85 -12.99
C VAL A 156 28.10 6.46 -12.68
N ILE A 157 28.79 6.31 -11.54
CA ILE A 157 29.30 4.99 -11.09
C ILE A 157 28.14 4.04 -10.79
N ALA A 158 27.05 4.54 -10.17
CA ALA A 158 25.87 3.74 -9.87
C ALA A 158 25.24 3.17 -11.15
N GLU A 159 25.07 4.00 -12.17
CA GLU A 159 24.53 3.61 -13.48
C GLU A 159 25.41 2.54 -14.13
N MET A 160 26.71 2.72 -14.13
CA MET A 160 27.67 1.76 -14.69
C MET A 160 27.67 0.42 -13.93
N THR A 161 27.48 0.46 -12.61
CA THR A 161 27.47 -0.73 -11.76
C THR A 161 26.24 -1.59 -12.08
N GLU A 162 25.10 -0.98 -12.26
CA GLU A 162 23.85 -1.69 -12.57
C GLU A 162 23.83 -2.23 -14.01
N ALA A 163 24.40 -1.50 -14.97
CA ALA A 163 24.57 -1.96 -16.35
C ALA A 163 25.54 -3.16 -16.47
N GLY A 164 26.07 -3.67 -15.36
CA GLY A 164 27.02 -4.80 -15.35
C GLY A 164 28.41 -4.44 -15.87
N ALA A 165 28.70 -3.16 -16.05
CA ALA A 165 29.94 -2.70 -16.66
C ALA A 165 31.19 -2.98 -15.81
N PHE A 166 31.04 -3.36 -14.54
CA PHE A 166 32.14 -3.64 -13.60
C PHE A 166 32.19 -5.10 -13.11
N LEU A 167 31.29 -5.96 -13.61
CA LEU A 167 31.24 -7.36 -13.20
C LEU A 167 32.21 -8.16 -14.06
N SER A 168 33.41 -8.46 -13.56
CA SER A 168 34.23 -9.55 -14.05
C SER A 168 33.68 -10.89 -13.52
N THR A 169 33.77 -11.92 -14.36
CA THR A 169 33.06 -13.21 -14.28
C THR A 169 33.38 -14.10 -13.07
N ASP A 170 34.23 -13.71 -12.12
CA ASP A 170 34.75 -14.65 -11.12
C ASP A 170 34.44 -14.36 -9.65
N GLY A 171 33.64 -13.35 -9.31
CA GLY A 171 33.43 -13.06 -7.90
C GLY A 171 32.06 -12.52 -7.50
N LEU A 172 31.35 -11.85 -8.37
CA LEU A 172 30.04 -11.18 -8.07
C LEU A 172 28.85 -11.92 -8.72
N SER A 173 29.09 -12.91 -9.54
CA SER A 173 28.08 -13.75 -10.20
C SER A 173 27.27 -14.64 -9.24
N ALA A 174 27.65 -14.75 -7.97
CA ALA A 174 26.92 -15.57 -7.01
C ALA A 174 25.69 -14.88 -6.38
N ALA A 175 25.58 -13.54 -6.46
CA ALA A 175 24.42 -12.80 -5.96
C ALA A 175 23.36 -12.53 -7.04
N ALA A 176 23.71 -12.64 -8.31
CA ALA A 176 22.82 -12.45 -9.45
C ALA A 176 22.25 -13.76 -10.03
N GLY A 177 22.34 -14.87 -9.29
CA GLY A 177 21.64 -16.11 -9.61
C GLY A 177 20.14 -15.93 -9.43
N ARG A 178 19.45 -15.34 -10.43
CA ARG A 178 18.01 -15.37 -10.51
C ARG A 178 17.56 -16.83 -10.44
N ARG A 179 16.73 -17.16 -9.45
CA ARG A 179 16.22 -18.52 -9.28
C ARG A 179 15.45 -18.91 -10.54
N ALA A 180 15.96 -19.89 -11.29
CA ALA A 180 15.34 -20.32 -12.55
C ALA A 180 14.12 -21.26 -12.35
N GLY A 181 13.84 -21.71 -11.12
CA GLY A 181 12.77 -22.66 -10.80
C GLY A 181 11.45 -22.01 -10.41
N PRO A 182 10.39 -22.84 -10.27
CA PRO A 182 9.10 -22.40 -9.73
C PRO A 182 9.26 -21.76 -8.35
N LEU A 183 8.57 -20.64 -8.13
CA LEU A 183 8.62 -19.91 -6.87
C LEU A 183 7.21 -19.49 -6.46
N MET A 184 6.86 -19.73 -5.20
CA MET A 184 5.65 -19.21 -4.60
C MET A 184 6.04 -18.19 -3.54
N ILE A 185 5.47 -16.98 -3.63
CA ILE A 185 5.72 -15.88 -2.71
C ILE A 185 4.37 -15.44 -2.12
N GLU A 186 4.34 -15.21 -0.82
CA GLU A 186 3.16 -14.67 -0.12
C GLU A 186 3.26 -13.15 -0.05
N GLY A 187 2.12 -12.49 -0.17
CA GLY A 187 1.94 -11.05 -0.01
C GLY A 187 0.58 -10.73 0.61
N SER A 188 0.24 -9.47 0.66
CA SER A 188 -1.04 -9.00 1.19
C SER A 188 -2.01 -8.69 0.06
N ALA A 189 -3.16 -9.36 0.02
CA ALA A 189 -4.18 -9.17 -1.00
C ALA A 189 -4.91 -7.84 -0.83
N VAL A 190 -4.89 -7.00 -1.85
CA VAL A 190 -5.59 -5.70 -1.91
C VAL A 190 -6.90 -5.81 -2.65
N CYS A 191 -6.89 -6.50 -3.79
CA CYS A 191 -8.05 -6.73 -4.62
C CYS A 191 -8.15 -8.22 -4.95
N ASP A 192 -9.33 -8.81 -4.71
CA ASP A 192 -9.60 -10.23 -4.90
C ASP A 192 -9.59 -10.60 -6.39
N GLY A 193 -9.43 -11.89 -6.68
CA GLY A 193 -9.49 -12.48 -8.00
C GLY A 193 -8.21 -13.19 -8.38
N VAL A 194 -8.33 -14.08 -9.37
CA VAL A 194 -7.21 -14.87 -9.88
C VAL A 194 -6.91 -14.48 -11.31
N ALA A 195 -5.64 -14.26 -11.60
CA ALA A 195 -5.17 -13.93 -12.94
C ALA A 195 -3.96 -14.77 -13.31
N GLU A 196 -3.95 -15.27 -14.54
CA GLU A 196 -2.82 -15.90 -15.21
C GLU A 196 -2.31 -14.97 -16.31
N GLY A 197 -1.00 -14.86 -16.45
CA GLY A 197 -0.41 -14.05 -17.50
C GLY A 197 1.11 -14.17 -17.58
N VAL A 198 1.70 -13.14 -18.17
CA VAL A 198 3.15 -12.99 -18.29
C VAL A 198 3.63 -11.76 -17.54
N VAL A 199 4.81 -11.87 -16.94
CA VAL A 199 5.43 -10.78 -16.21
C VAL A 199 5.76 -9.64 -17.17
N HIS A 200 5.23 -8.46 -16.85
CA HIS A 200 5.72 -7.19 -17.34
C HIS A 200 6.38 -6.45 -16.18
N LEU A 201 7.73 -6.42 -16.21
CA LEU A 201 8.48 -5.66 -15.20
C LEU A 201 8.31 -4.18 -15.50
N HIS A 202 7.64 -3.49 -14.59
CA HIS A 202 7.49 -2.07 -14.63
C HIS A 202 8.57 -1.43 -13.76
N GLU A 203 9.72 -1.25 -14.38
CA GLU A 203 10.80 -0.41 -13.87
C GLU A 203 10.94 0.74 -14.86
N PRO A 204 10.79 1.99 -14.45
CA PRO A 204 11.07 3.13 -15.30
C PRO A 204 12.58 3.20 -15.54
N ARG A 205 13.08 2.37 -16.46
CA ARG A 205 14.50 2.33 -16.84
C ARG A 205 14.73 3.31 -17.98
N LEU A 206 15.11 4.51 -17.61
CA LEU A 206 15.80 5.40 -18.54
C LEU A 206 17.29 5.06 -18.50
N VAL A 207 17.78 4.42 -19.54
CA VAL A 207 19.22 4.34 -19.76
C VAL A 207 19.65 5.71 -20.29
N VAL A 208 20.09 6.57 -19.38
CA VAL A 208 20.63 7.89 -19.77
C VAL A 208 22.00 7.67 -20.38
N PHE A 209 22.11 7.67 -21.71
CA PHE A 209 23.38 7.49 -22.42
C PHE A 209 24.36 8.65 -22.20
N ASP A 210 23.88 9.87 -21.87
CA ASP A 210 24.72 11.03 -21.63
C ASP A 210 24.21 11.84 -20.42
N PRO A 211 24.79 11.64 -19.22
CA PRO A 211 24.30 12.28 -18.00
C PRO A 211 24.63 13.78 -17.90
N ILE A 212 25.41 14.32 -18.86
CA ILE A 212 25.92 15.68 -18.83
C ILE A 212 25.31 16.49 -19.96
N ALA A 213 24.76 17.65 -19.63
CA ALA A 213 24.22 18.57 -20.61
C ALA A 213 25.27 19.05 -21.59
N ASP A 214 25.05 18.88 -22.90
CA ASP A 214 25.85 19.52 -23.93
C ASP A 214 25.59 21.05 -23.95
N ASP A 215 24.35 21.47 -23.75
CA ASP A 215 23.91 22.84 -23.66
C ASP A 215 22.81 23.02 -22.59
N ILE A 216 23.11 23.76 -21.55
CA ILE A 216 22.22 23.97 -20.40
C ILE A 216 20.89 24.61 -20.81
N GLU A 217 20.90 25.57 -21.73
CA GLU A 217 19.68 26.24 -22.17
C GLU A 217 18.77 25.32 -22.97
N THR A 218 19.33 24.38 -23.70
CA THR A 218 18.56 23.33 -24.39
C THR A 218 17.92 22.38 -23.38
N GLU A 219 18.66 21.94 -22.35
CA GLU A 219 18.14 21.05 -21.31
C GLU A 219 17.07 21.74 -20.45
N ARG A 220 17.24 23.02 -20.12
CA ARG A 220 16.20 23.81 -19.44
C ARG A 220 14.92 23.93 -20.25
N ARG A 221 15.04 24.13 -21.55
CA ARG A 221 13.88 24.19 -22.45
C ARG A 221 13.16 22.82 -22.51
N ARG A 222 13.91 21.70 -22.65
CA ARG A 222 13.38 20.35 -22.62
C ARG A 222 12.63 20.07 -21.32
N LEU A 223 13.23 20.42 -20.19
CA LEU A 223 12.61 20.27 -18.87
C LEU A 223 11.32 21.10 -18.74
N ALA A 224 11.35 22.35 -19.17
CA ALA A 224 10.19 23.24 -19.11
C ALA A 224 9.02 22.72 -19.99
N GLU A 225 9.33 22.22 -21.20
CA GLU A 225 8.36 21.63 -22.12
C GLU A 225 7.75 20.32 -21.53
N ALA A 226 8.59 19.44 -21.00
CA ALA A 226 8.15 18.19 -20.34
C ALA A 226 7.25 18.48 -19.13
N LEU A 227 7.59 19.46 -18.30
CA LEU A 227 6.77 19.91 -17.16
C LEU A 227 5.42 20.48 -17.63
N SER A 228 5.38 21.22 -18.76
CA SER A 228 4.13 21.75 -19.32
C SER A 228 3.24 20.61 -19.78
N ASN A 229 3.78 19.67 -20.55
CA ASN A 229 3.05 18.51 -21.08
C ASN A 229 2.50 17.63 -19.94
N MET A 230 3.31 17.38 -18.92
CA MET A 230 2.88 16.63 -17.72
C MET A 230 1.70 17.32 -17.01
N ARG A 231 1.74 18.65 -16.84
CA ARG A 231 0.66 19.41 -16.20
C ARG A 231 -0.62 19.40 -17.00
N GLU A 232 -0.53 19.56 -18.31
CA GLU A 232 -1.68 19.48 -19.21
C GLU A 232 -2.33 18.10 -19.16
N ASP A 233 -1.53 17.06 -19.03
CA ASP A 233 -1.99 15.70 -18.92
C ASP A 233 -2.72 15.44 -17.59
N ILE A 234 -2.15 15.91 -16.47
CA ILE A 234 -2.80 15.87 -15.16
C ILE A 234 -4.14 16.64 -15.20
N ASP A 235 -4.17 17.83 -15.79
CA ASP A 235 -5.39 18.63 -15.91
C ASP A 235 -6.43 17.92 -16.82
N ARG A 236 -6.01 17.21 -17.88
CA ARG A 236 -6.87 16.35 -18.70
C ARG A 236 -7.43 15.16 -17.92
N MET A 237 -6.62 14.51 -17.08
CA MET A 237 -7.08 13.41 -16.23
C MET A 237 -8.13 13.88 -15.22
N ILE A 238 -7.96 15.07 -14.62
CA ILE A 238 -8.94 15.68 -13.71
C ILE A 238 -10.25 16.00 -14.46
N ALA A 239 -10.16 16.46 -15.71
CA ALA A 239 -11.31 16.83 -16.53
C ALA A 239 -12.03 15.62 -17.18
N ALA A 240 -11.35 14.49 -17.33
CA ALA A 240 -11.91 13.32 -17.99
C ALA A 240 -12.94 12.62 -17.09
N GLU A 241 -14.22 12.85 -17.33
CA GLU A 241 -15.35 12.12 -16.74
C GLU A 241 -15.39 10.61 -17.11
N ARG A 242 -14.41 10.13 -17.90
CA ARG A 242 -14.48 8.85 -18.66
C ARG A 242 -14.40 7.58 -17.82
N LEU A 243 -14.05 7.62 -16.52
CA LEU A 243 -13.82 6.43 -15.71
C LEU A 243 -14.68 6.34 -14.45
N GLY A 244 -15.83 6.98 -14.38
CA GLY A 244 -16.62 6.95 -13.15
C GLY A 244 -15.76 7.43 -11.95
N THR A 245 -14.93 8.45 -12.19
CA THR A 245 -13.93 8.95 -11.24
C THR A 245 -14.61 9.26 -9.92
N THR A 246 -14.33 8.45 -8.93
CA THR A 246 -14.75 8.72 -7.54
C THR A 246 -14.10 10.02 -7.09
N SER A 247 -14.71 10.72 -6.12
CA SER A 247 -14.09 11.94 -5.54
C SER A 247 -12.67 11.66 -5.04
N GLU A 248 -12.41 10.44 -4.63
CA GLU A 248 -11.11 9.98 -4.12
C GLU A 248 -10.05 10.02 -5.21
N THR A 249 -10.36 9.49 -6.39
CA THR A 249 -9.46 9.55 -7.54
C THR A 249 -9.20 11.01 -7.96
N ARG A 250 -10.23 11.86 -7.90
CA ARG A 250 -10.08 13.28 -8.17
C ARG A 250 -9.22 14.00 -7.15
N ASP A 251 -9.41 13.71 -5.86
CA ASP A 251 -8.60 14.28 -4.77
C ASP A 251 -7.12 13.89 -4.91
N ILE A 252 -6.84 12.67 -5.40
CA ILE A 252 -5.49 12.20 -5.71
C ILE A 252 -4.88 13.06 -6.84
N PHE A 253 -5.59 13.25 -7.95
CA PHE A 253 -5.10 14.08 -9.05
C PHE A 253 -4.99 15.58 -8.70
N GLU A 254 -5.83 16.08 -7.81
CA GLU A 254 -5.67 17.44 -7.26
C GLU A 254 -4.37 17.57 -6.45
N ALA A 255 -4.00 16.55 -5.69
CA ALA A 255 -2.71 16.50 -5.00
C ALA A 255 -1.54 16.45 -5.99
N TYR A 256 -1.64 15.66 -7.07
CA TYR A 256 -0.65 15.63 -8.16
C TYR A 256 -0.48 17.00 -8.80
N ARG A 257 -1.60 17.68 -9.09
CA ARG A 257 -1.60 19.05 -9.63
C ARG A 257 -0.88 20.03 -8.71
N MET A 258 -1.08 19.87 -7.40
CA MET A 258 -0.41 20.71 -6.39
C MET A 258 1.11 20.45 -6.39
N PHE A 259 1.55 19.20 -6.38
CA PHE A 259 2.97 18.85 -6.43
C PHE A 259 3.64 19.25 -7.74
N ALA A 260 3.00 19.03 -8.89
CA ALA A 260 3.50 19.43 -10.20
C ALA A 260 3.66 20.95 -10.36
N ARG A 261 3.08 21.74 -9.46
CA ARG A 261 3.19 23.22 -9.40
C ARG A 261 3.99 23.70 -8.19
N ASP A 262 4.59 22.79 -7.39
CA ASP A 262 5.39 23.17 -6.23
C ASP A 262 6.65 23.92 -6.65
N LYS A 263 6.78 25.15 -6.16
CA LYS A 263 7.92 26.05 -6.51
C LYS A 263 9.26 25.52 -5.98
N GLY A 264 9.25 24.80 -4.86
CA GLY A 264 10.45 24.27 -4.24
C GLY A 264 11.02 23.11 -5.04
N TRP A 265 10.15 22.20 -5.51
CA TRP A 265 10.52 21.08 -6.37
C TRP A 265 11.07 21.59 -7.71
N MET A 266 10.35 22.50 -8.36
CA MET A 266 10.78 23.10 -9.63
C MET A 266 12.12 23.81 -9.55
N ARG A 267 12.34 24.60 -8.49
CA ARG A 267 13.62 25.28 -8.28
C ARG A 267 14.78 24.31 -8.18
N ARG A 268 14.60 23.19 -7.46
CA ARG A 268 15.65 22.16 -7.34
C ARG A 268 15.95 21.47 -8.67
N LEU A 269 14.94 21.25 -9.51
CA LEU A 269 15.13 20.72 -10.87
C LEU A 269 15.94 21.70 -11.72
N ASP A 270 15.58 22.99 -11.69
CA ASP A 270 16.32 24.04 -12.40
C ASP A 270 17.76 24.13 -11.92
N GLU A 271 18.00 24.16 -10.59
CA GLU A 271 19.34 24.20 -9.97
C GLU A 271 20.17 22.97 -10.41
N ALA A 272 19.56 21.78 -10.49
CA ALA A 272 20.25 20.57 -10.94
C ALA A 272 20.64 20.63 -12.42
N VAL A 273 19.80 21.15 -13.30
CA VAL A 273 20.15 21.37 -14.71
C VAL A 273 21.20 22.47 -14.85
N GLU A 274 21.12 23.56 -14.06
CA GLU A 274 22.14 24.63 -14.05
C GLU A 274 23.51 24.15 -13.61
N SER A 275 23.57 23.05 -12.79
CA SER A 275 24.84 22.41 -12.42
C SER A 275 25.51 21.64 -13.58
N GLY A 276 24.84 21.52 -14.73
CA GLY A 276 25.35 20.89 -15.95
C GLY A 276 24.88 19.46 -16.17
N LEU A 277 23.83 19.02 -15.51
CA LEU A 277 23.20 17.72 -15.71
C LEU A 277 22.19 17.75 -16.87
N ALA A 278 22.08 16.65 -17.59
CA ALA A 278 20.96 16.41 -18.48
C ALA A 278 19.64 16.43 -17.70
N ALA A 279 18.53 16.82 -18.35
CA ALA A 279 17.25 17.00 -17.67
C ALA A 279 16.77 15.73 -16.96
N GLU A 280 16.98 14.56 -17.56
CA GLU A 280 16.64 13.26 -16.98
C GLU A 280 17.41 12.99 -15.67
N VAL A 281 18.71 13.22 -15.67
CA VAL A 281 19.58 13.02 -14.50
C VAL A 281 19.25 14.03 -13.39
N ALA A 282 18.90 15.25 -13.78
CA ALA A 282 18.44 16.26 -12.83
C ALA A 282 17.16 15.83 -12.10
N VAL A 283 16.20 15.22 -12.82
CA VAL A 283 14.98 14.67 -12.22
C VAL A 283 15.31 13.53 -11.26
N GLU A 284 16.14 12.56 -11.65
CA GLU A 284 16.57 11.45 -10.80
C GLU A 284 17.31 11.92 -9.54
N LYS A 285 18.21 12.89 -9.66
CA LYS A 285 18.94 13.49 -8.53
C LYS A 285 17.96 14.10 -7.52
N VAL A 286 17.05 14.93 -7.99
CA VAL A 286 16.05 15.58 -7.11
C VAL A 286 15.11 14.54 -6.48
N GLN A 287 14.67 13.53 -7.23
CA GLN A 287 13.87 12.44 -6.72
C GLN A 287 14.60 11.67 -5.61
N SER A 288 15.85 11.28 -5.82
CA SER A 288 16.67 10.56 -4.84
C SER A 288 16.85 11.35 -3.54
N ILE A 289 17.11 12.65 -3.63
CA ILE A 289 17.23 13.54 -2.45
C ILE A 289 15.92 13.65 -1.68
N VAL A 290 14.81 13.84 -2.40
CA VAL A 290 13.47 13.93 -1.79
C VAL A 290 13.09 12.60 -1.15
N ARG A 291 13.33 11.47 -1.82
CA ARG A 291 13.07 10.12 -1.32
C ARG A 291 13.84 9.86 -0.03
N ALA A 292 15.17 10.07 -0.02
CA ALA A 292 16.00 9.87 1.16
C ALA A 292 15.54 10.72 2.36
N ARG A 293 15.05 11.94 2.11
CA ARG A 293 14.51 12.83 3.15
C ARG A 293 13.16 12.34 3.70
N MET A 294 12.28 11.85 2.83
CA MET A 294 10.93 11.40 3.21
C MET A 294 10.95 10.02 3.88
N GLU A 295 11.83 9.12 3.49
CA GLU A 295 12.02 7.81 4.13
C GLU A 295 12.46 7.93 5.60
N ARG A 296 13.22 8.98 5.92
CA ARG A 296 13.63 9.30 7.30
C ARG A 296 12.57 10.02 8.12
N ALA A 297 11.54 10.52 7.46
CA ALA A 297 10.45 11.16 8.17
C ALA A 297 9.76 10.13 9.07
N THR A 298 9.58 10.46 10.33
CA THR A 298 8.84 9.64 11.30
C THR A 298 7.34 9.63 11.02
N ASP A 299 6.88 10.52 10.13
CA ASP A 299 5.48 10.66 9.75
C ASP A 299 5.11 9.67 8.63
N PRO A 300 4.22 8.68 8.89
CA PRO A 300 3.75 7.73 7.89
C PRO A 300 3.10 8.39 6.67
N TYR A 301 2.44 9.53 6.86
CA TYR A 301 1.80 10.29 5.79
C TYR A 301 2.81 10.78 4.74
N LEU A 302 3.98 11.23 5.17
CA LEU A 302 5.04 11.65 4.25
C LEU A 302 5.59 10.45 3.46
N ARG A 303 5.64 9.26 4.06
CA ARG A 303 6.05 8.03 3.36
C ARG A 303 5.03 7.59 2.30
N ASP A 304 3.74 7.67 2.59
CA ASP A 304 2.70 7.35 1.60
C ASP A 304 2.74 8.33 0.40
N ARG A 305 3.08 9.61 0.67
CA ARG A 305 3.26 10.63 -0.37
C ARG A 305 4.54 10.48 -1.21
N LEU A 306 5.49 9.69 -0.73
CA LEU A 306 6.68 9.36 -1.49
C LEU A 306 6.34 8.71 -2.83
N HIS A 307 5.42 7.73 -2.81
CA HIS A 307 4.98 7.04 -4.03
C HIS A 307 4.30 7.98 -5.05
N ASP A 308 3.58 9.01 -4.57
CA ASP A 308 2.98 10.02 -5.44
C ASP A 308 4.05 10.88 -6.14
N LEU A 309 5.12 11.23 -5.42
CA LEU A 309 6.24 12.00 -5.97
C LEU A 309 7.11 11.15 -6.91
N ASP A 310 7.29 9.88 -6.60
CA ASP A 310 7.99 8.94 -7.47
C ASP A 310 7.23 8.79 -8.82
N ASP A 311 5.89 8.68 -8.78
CA ASP A 311 5.07 8.62 -9.99
C ASP A 311 5.18 9.90 -10.83
N LEU A 312 5.13 11.09 -10.19
CA LEU A 312 5.33 12.35 -10.89
C LEU A 312 6.70 12.47 -11.54
N ALA A 313 7.76 12.05 -10.83
CA ALA A 313 9.11 12.04 -11.36
C ALA A 313 9.25 11.06 -12.54
N ASN A 314 8.72 9.85 -12.41
CA ASN A 314 8.70 8.86 -13.49
C ASN A 314 7.93 9.34 -14.72
N ARG A 315 6.81 10.03 -14.49
CA ARG A 315 6.02 10.62 -15.59
C ARG A 315 6.80 11.73 -16.29
N LEU A 316 7.47 12.60 -15.54
CA LEU A 316 8.34 13.65 -16.09
C LEU A 316 9.49 13.05 -16.91
N LEU A 317 10.11 11.99 -16.43
CA LEU A 317 11.16 11.25 -17.14
C LEU A 317 10.65 10.69 -18.47
N ARG A 318 9.44 10.13 -18.52
CA ARG A 318 8.83 9.66 -19.77
C ARG A 318 8.66 10.78 -20.80
N TYR A 319 8.19 11.95 -20.39
CA TYR A 319 8.06 13.11 -21.30
C TYR A 319 9.43 13.59 -21.81
N LEU A 320 10.48 13.55 -20.99
CA LEU A 320 11.84 13.91 -21.40
C LEU A 320 12.41 12.94 -22.43
N SER A 321 12.06 11.65 -22.33
CA SER A 321 12.53 10.61 -23.25
C SER A 321 11.82 10.59 -24.61
N GLY A 322 10.88 11.50 -24.84
CA GLY A 322 10.14 11.60 -26.12
C GLY A 322 9.13 10.46 -26.34
N GLY A 323 8.80 9.69 -25.31
CA GLY A 323 7.79 8.65 -25.39
C GLY A 323 6.38 9.24 -25.20
N ASP A 324 5.45 8.94 -26.12
CA ASP A 324 4.01 9.19 -25.96
C ASP A 324 3.36 8.30 -24.88
N GLY A 325 4.15 7.82 -23.97
CA GLY A 325 3.83 7.48 -22.58
C GLY A 325 3.12 6.17 -22.33
N ILE A 326 2.80 5.32 -23.27
CA ILE A 326 2.19 4.03 -22.96
C ILE A 326 3.02 2.91 -23.58
N ASP A 327 3.78 2.20 -22.74
CA ASP A 327 4.49 0.99 -23.15
C ASP A 327 3.52 0.00 -23.82
N GLU A 328 3.94 -0.62 -24.93
CA GLU A 328 3.20 -1.72 -25.52
C GLU A 328 3.23 -2.92 -24.56
N LEU A 329 2.13 -3.09 -23.82
CA LEU A 329 1.98 -4.22 -22.92
C LEU A 329 1.73 -5.50 -23.71
N PRO A 330 2.40 -6.61 -23.41
CA PRO A 330 2.11 -7.91 -24.00
C PRO A 330 0.69 -8.34 -23.65
N GLU A 331 0.07 -9.14 -24.53
CA GLU A 331 -1.26 -9.69 -24.24
C GLU A 331 -1.22 -10.54 -22.96
N GLY A 332 -2.11 -10.24 -22.02
CA GLY A 332 -2.17 -10.93 -20.75
C GLY A 332 -1.12 -10.46 -19.74
N ALA A 333 -0.60 -9.25 -19.87
CA ALA A 333 0.39 -8.68 -18.96
C ALA A 333 -0.08 -8.68 -17.51
N ILE A 334 0.80 -9.13 -16.62
CA ILE A 334 0.72 -8.94 -15.18
C ILE A 334 1.85 -7.98 -14.82
N LEU A 335 1.47 -6.83 -14.29
CA LEU A 335 2.39 -5.77 -13.95
C LEU A 335 3.10 -6.11 -12.64
N VAL A 336 4.42 -6.18 -12.69
CA VAL A 336 5.28 -6.45 -11.53
C VAL A 336 6.18 -5.24 -11.33
N ALA A 337 6.10 -4.61 -10.17
CA ALA A 337 6.86 -3.41 -9.85
C ALA A 337 7.28 -3.38 -8.38
N ARG A 338 8.25 -2.53 -8.05
CA ARG A 338 8.55 -2.20 -6.66
C ARG A 338 7.39 -1.41 -6.04
N SER A 339 6.95 -0.39 -6.72
CA SER A 339 5.78 0.43 -6.40
C SER A 339 5.18 0.97 -7.70
N ILE A 340 3.93 1.41 -7.66
CA ILE A 340 3.28 2.05 -8.80
C ILE A 340 2.45 3.23 -8.33
N GLY A 341 2.42 4.29 -9.14
CA GLY A 341 1.55 5.42 -8.91
C GLY A 341 0.10 5.18 -9.38
N PRO A 342 -0.87 5.86 -8.78
CA PRO A 342 -2.28 5.71 -9.14
C PRO A 342 -2.59 6.16 -10.58
N ALA A 343 -1.92 7.21 -11.08
CA ALA A 343 -2.11 7.69 -12.43
C ALA A 343 -1.58 6.69 -13.46
N GLU A 344 -0.42 6.13 -13.20
CA GLU A 344 0.22 5.13 -14.03
C GLU A 344 -0.57 3.82 -14.07
N LEU A 345 -1.14 3.40 -12.94
CA LEU A 345 -2.03 2.24 -12.89
C LEU A 345 -3.29 2.46 -13.75
N LEU A 346 -3.83 3.68 -13.79
CA LEU A 346 -4.96 4.04 -14.65
C LEU A 346 -4.60 4.04 -16.15
N ASP A 347 -3.40 4.47 -16.52
CA ASP A 347 -2.91 4.42 -17.90
C ASP A 347 -2.89 2.98 -18.43
N HIS A 348 -2.68 2.00 -17.53
CA HIS A 348 -2.70 0.57 -17.85
C HIS A 348 -4.06 -0.11 -17.66
N ALA A 349 -5.09 0.62 -17.20
CA ALA A 349 -6.42 0.07 -16.95
C ALA A 349 -7.02 -0.61 -18.19
N GLY A 350 -7.57 -1.81 -18.03
CA GLY A 350 -8.13 -2.61 -19.11
C GLY A 350 -7.12 -3.36 -19.99
N ARG A 351 -5.80 -3.13 -19.80
CA ARG A 351 -4.71 -3.78 -20.55
C ARG A 351 -3.94 -4.79 -19.70
N ILE A 352 -3.93 -4.62 -18.38
CA ILE A 352 -3.30 -5.54 -17.41
C ILE A 352 -4.33 -6.50 -16.80
N ARG A 353 -3.88 -7.69 -16.43
CA ARG A 353 -4.72 -8.71 -15.77
C ARG A 353 -4.58 -8.70 -14.24
N ALA A 354 -3.43 -8.33 -13.71
CA ALA A 354 -3.17 -8.19 -12.28
C ALA A 354 -1.97 -7.27 -12.03
N VAL A 355 -1.78 -6.91 -10.76
CA VAL A 355 -0.66 -6.10 -10.27
C VAL A 355 -0.01 -6.79 -9.07
N VAL A 356 1.32 -6.82 -9.05
CA VAL A 356 2.13 -7.37 -7.96
C VAL A 356 3.18 -6.33 -7.56
N LEU A 357 3.19 -5.92 -6.31
CA LEU A 357 4.11 -4.89 -5.80
C LEU A 357 4.94 -5.39 -4.62
N GLU A 358 6.20 -4.97 -4.57
CA GLU A 358 7.06 -5.17 -3.39
C GLU A 358 6.64 -4.27 -2.23
N GLU A 359 6.30 -3.02 -2.52
CA GLU A 359 5.95 -1.99 -1.55
C GLU A 359 4.50 -1.53 -1.75
N GLY A 360 3.86 -1.08 -0.67
CA GLY A 360 2.52 -0.53 -0.71
C GLY A 360 1.75 -0.79 0.58
N SER A 361 0.60 -0.13 0.70
CA SER A 361 -0.35 -0.33 1.80
C SER A 361 -1.77 -0.51 1.28
N HIS A 362 -2.66 -1.10 2.07
CA HIS A 362 -4.08 -1.22 1.73
C HIS A 362 -4.77 0.14 1.54
N GLY A 363 -4.23 1.20 2.17
CA GLY A 363 -4.71 2.57 2.06
C GLY A 363 -4.02 3.39 0.98
N SER A 364 -3.02 2.86 0.28
CA SER A 364 -2.30 3.61 -0.76
C SER A 364 -3.22 3.99 -1.92
N HIS A 365 -2.90 5.07 -2.60
CA HIS A 365 -3.68 5.55 -3.73
C HIS A 365 -3.75 4.53 -4.88
N ALA A 366 -2.65 3.82 -5.15
CA ALA A 366 -2.66 2.72 -6.13
C ALA A 366 -3.62 1.59 -5.73
N SER A 367 -3.68 1.25 -4.44
CA SER A 367 -4.61 0.24 -3.92
C SER A 367 -6.08 0.63 -4.09
N ILE A 368 -6.39 1.92 -3.93
CA ILE A 368 -7.74 2.47 -4.15
C ILE A 368 -8.11 2.38 -5.64
N VAL A 369 -7.18 2.76 -6.51
CA VAL A 369 -7.38 2.68 -7.96
C VAL A 369 -7.56 1.23 -8.42
N ALA A 370 -6.72 0.29 -7.95
CA ALA A 370 -6.84 -1.13 -8.29
C ALA A 370 -8.23 -1.71 -7.96
N ARG A 371 -8.78 -1.34 -6.79
CA ARG A 371 -10.16 -1.71 -6.42
C ARG A 371 -11.19 -1.06 -7.34
N ALA A 372 -11.02 0.22 -7.68
CA ALA A 372 -11.94 0.94 -8.56
C ALA A 372 -12.01 0.35 -9.96
N ILE A 373 -10.86 -0.09 -10.51
CA ILE A 373 -10.80 -0.76 -11.82
C ILE A 373 -10.97 -2.28 -11.74
N ASN A 374 -11.15 -2.83 -10.52
CA ASN A 374 -11.37 -4.26 -10.26
C ASN A 374 -10.28 -5.18 -10.85
N VAL A 375 -9.01 -4.80 -10.66
CA VAL A 375 -7.84 -5.58 -11.07
C VAL A 375 -7.25 -6.26 -9.85
N PRO A 376 -7.04 -7.60 -9.85
CA PRO A 376 -6.38 -8.32 -8.77
C PRO A 376 -5.04 -7.69 -8.43
N MET A 377 -4.80 -7.42 -7.14
CA MET A 377 -3.59 -6.76 -6.68
C MET A 377 -3.08 -7.36 -5.38
N ILE A 378 -1.78 -7.67 -5.36
CA ILE A 378 -1.05 -8.14 -4.18
C ILE A 378 0.12 -7.18 -3.91
N ILE A 379 0.30 -6.80 -2.66
CA ILE A 379 1.38 -5.92 -2.18
C ILE A 379 2.26 -6.66 -1.16
N GLY A 380 3.46 -6.13 -0.89
CA GLY A 380 4.38 -6.73 0.08
C GLY A 380 4.99 -8.05 -0.41
N VAL A 381 5.12 -8.24 -1.72
CA VAL A 381 5.72 -9.43 -2.31
C VAL A 381 7.23 -9.22 -2.41
N GLU A 382 7.94 -9.60 -1.35
CA GLU A 382 9.38 -9.32 -1.21
C GLU A 382 10.20 -9.84 -2.39
N ARG A 383 11.07 -8.99 -2.93
CA ARG A 383 12.07 -9.31 -3.98
C ARG A 383 11.50 -9.78 -5.32
N ILE A 384 10.21 -9.58 -5.57
CA ILE A 384 9.58 -10.06 -6.82
C ILE A 384 10.21 -9.41 -8.05
N THR A 385 10.63 -8.15 -8.00
CA THR A 385 11.27 -7.46 -9.13
C THR A 385 12.67 -8.03 -9.45
N ARG A 386 13.35 -8.59 -8.43
CA ARG A 386 14.65 -9.25 -8.60
C ARG A 386 14.51 -10.70 -9.09
N ASP A 387 13.49 -11.41 -8.61
CA ASP A 387 13.28 -12.82 -8.88
C ASP A 387 12.53 -13.08 -10.21
N ALA A 388 11.74 -12.12 -10.70
CA ALA A 388 11.00 -12.20 -11.95
C ALA A 388 11.82 -11.73 -13.15
N ASN A 389 11.62 -12.39 -14.31
CA ASN A 389 12.13 -11.91 -15.59
C ASN A 389 10.97 -11.46 -16.48
N PRO A 390 11.21 -10.50 -17.41
CA PRO A 390 10.22 -10.19 -18.44
C PRO A 390 9.75 -11.45 -19.16
N ALA A 391 8.44 -11.54 -19.40
CA ALA A 391 7.78 -12.67 -20.03
C ALA A 391 7.76 -14.00 -19.25
N ASP A 392 8.24 -14.06 -18.00
CA ASP A 392 8.02 -15.21 -17.12
C ASP A 392 6.52 -15.49 -16.98
N ALA A 393 6.14 -16.77 -16.96
CA ALA A 393 4.77 -17.14 -16.62
C ALA A 393 4.49 -16.85 -15.13
N ILE A 394 3.35 -16.23 -14.85
CA ILE A 394 2.97 -15.85 -13.49
C ILE A 394 1.49 -16.07 -13.26
N VAL A 395 1.14 -16.53 -12.06
CA VAL A 395 -0.24 -16.58 -11.55
C VAL A 395 -0.34 -15.75 -10.29
N VAL A 396 -1.35 -14.90 -10.23
CA VAL A 396 -1.67 -14.04 -9.09
C VAL A 396 -2.98 -14.51 -8.49
N ASP A 397 -2.93 -15.03 -7.26
CA ASP A 397 -4.11 -15.42 -6.48
C ASP A 397 -4.40 -14.32 -5.43
N GLY A 398 -5.14 -13.30 -5.84
CA GLY A 398 -5.58 -12.20 -4.97
C GLY A 398 -6.54 -12.64 -3.87
N ASP A 399 -7.18 -13.82 -3.97
CA ASP A 399 -8.06 -14.35 -2.93
C ASP A 399 -7.24 -14.84 -1.73
N GLN A 400 -6.06 -15.41 -1.99
CA GLN A 400 -5.17 -15.98 -0.97
C GLN A 400 -3.92 -15.12 -0.68
N GLY A 401 -3.68 -14.07 -1.46
CA GLY A 401 -2.48 -13.24 -1.34
C GLY A 401 -1.21 -13.98 -1.77
N ARG A 402 -1.27 -14.80 -2.82
CA ARG A 402 -0.16 -15.62 -3.30
C ARG A 402 0.18 -15.33 -4.74
N VAL A 403 1.49 -15.29 -5.00
CA VAL A 403 2.04 -15.16 -6.34
C VAL A 403 2.84 -16.43 -6.68
N HIS A 404 2.51 -17.06 -7.80
CA HIS A 404 3.26 -18.20 -8.34
C HIS A 404 4.03 -17.75 -9.57
N LEU A 405 5.34 -17.60 -9.43
CA LEU A 405 6.25 -17.23 -10.49
C LEU A 405 6.80 -18.52 -11.14
N ARG A 406 6.78 -18.59 -12.47
CA ARG A 406 7.17 -19.79 -13.24
C ARG A 406 6.51 -21.08 -12.70
N PRO A 407 5.16 -21.08 -12.51
CA PRO A 407 4.47 -22.23 -11.94
C PRO A 407 4.67 -23.48 -12.80
N GLU A 408 4.72 -24.64 -12.16
CA GLU A 408 4.71 -25.92 -12.88
C GLU A 408 3.47 -26.08 -13.75
N PRO A 409 3.52 -26.83 -14.86
CA PRO A 409 2.38 -27.03 -15.75
C PRO A 409 1.11 -27.56 -15.05
N SER A 410 1.29 -28.39 -14.02
CA SER A 410 0.21 -28.92 -13.18
C SER A 410 -0.51 -27.83 -12.39
N VAL A 411 0.26 -26.90 -11.80
CA VAL A 411 -0.23 -25.75 -11.06
C VAL A 411 -0.95 -24.80 -12.02
N LEU A 412 -0.36 -24.53 -13.16
CA LEU A 412 -0.96 -23.67 -14.20
C LEU A 412 -2.30 -24.23 -14.68
N SER A 413 -2.38 -25.55 -14.92
CA SER A 413 -3.60 -26.24 -15.33
C SER A 413 -4.69 -26.10 -14.25
N ALA A 414 -4.35 -26.28 -12.98
CA ALA A 414 -5.29 -26.14 -11.87
C ALA A 414 -5.85 -24.72 -11.76
N PHE A 415 -4.99 -23.70 -11.94
CA PHE A 415 -5.44 -22.30 -11.93
C PHE A 415 -6.29 -21.94 -13.16
N ARG A 416 -5.97 -22.47 -14.34
CA ARG A 416 -6.82 -22.32 -15.54
C ARG A 416 -8.21 -22.90 -15.35
N GLU A 417 -8.27 -24.08 -14.74
CA GLU A 417 -9.55 -24.69 -14.36
C GLU A 417 -10.30 -23.83 -13.34
N LYS A 418 -9.61 -23.33 -12.28
CA LYS A 418 -10.19 -22.40 -11.30
C LYS A 418 -10.76 -21.15 -11.99
N ILE A 419 -9.98 -20.48 -12.87
CA ILE A 419 -10.41 -19.30 -13.62
C ILE A 419 -11.61 -19.62 -14.53
N GLY A 420 -11.59 -20.79 -15.18
CA GLY A 420 -12.71 -21.24 -16.01
C GLY A 420 -13.99 -21.45 -15.20
N LEU A 421 -13.89 -22.12 -14.06
CA LEU A 421 -14.99 -22.31 -13.12
C LEU A 421 -15.51 -20.98 -12.56
N GLU A 422 -14.62 -20.04 -12.23
CA GLU A 422 -15.02 -18.70 -11.77
C GLU A 422 -15.79 -17.93 -12.83
N LYS A 423 -15.36 -17.98 -14.10
CA LYS A 423 -16.09 -17.35 -15.22
C LYS A 423 -17.50 -17.94 -15.36
N GLN A 424 -17.63 -19.26 -15.29
CA GLN A 424 -18.92 -19.93 -15.34
C GLN A 424 -19.78 -19.54 -14.12
N ASN A 425 -19.21 -19.56 -12.93
CA ASN A 425 -19.88 -19.18 -11.71
C ASN A 425 -20.35 -17.71 -11.74
N ARG A 426 -19.55 -16.78 -12.27
CA ARG A 426 -19.96 -15.37 -12.44
C ARG A 426 -21.23 -15.23 -13.27
N ALA A 427 -21.41 -16.02 -14.32
CA ALA A 427 -22.66 -16.04 -15.10
C ALA A 427 -23.85 -16.51 -14.27
N VAL A 428 -23.65 -17.57 -13.47
CA VAL A 428 -24.67 -18.05 -12.52
C VAL A 428 -24.99 -17.00 -11.46
N TYR A 429 -23.97 -16.36 -10.86
CA TYR A 429 -24.18 -15.35 -9.83
C TYR A 429 -24.93 -14.12 -10.36
N ARG A 430 -24.62 -13.67 -11.59
CA ARG A 430 -25.38 -12.61 -12.26
C ARG A 430 -26.86 -12.97 -12.42
N SER A 431 -27.17 -14.23 -12.76
CA SER A 431 -28.55 -14.70 -12.89
C SER A 431 -29.29 -14.74 -11.55
N LEU A 432 -28.54 -14.91 -10.43
CA LEU A 432 -29.07 -14.94 -9.07
C LEU A 432 -29.15 -13.55 -8.44
N ALA A 433 -28.49 -12.53 -8.99
CA ALA A 433 -28.39 -11.20 -8.38
C ALA A 433 -29.75 -10.62 -8.01
N LYS A 434 -30.75 -10.76 -8.89
CA LYS A 434 -32.12 -10.23 -8.69
C LYS A 434 -33.05 -11.18 -7.92
N LYS A 435 -32.59 -12.38 -7.57
CA LYS A 435 -33.42 -13.37 -6.82
C LYS A 435 -33.15 -13.21 -5.32
N PRO A 436 -34.17 -13.39 -4.44
CA PRO A 436 -33.93 -13.42 -3.00
C PRO A 436 -33.06 -14.62 -2.61
N ALA A 437 -32.31 -14.51 -1.52
CA ALA A 437 -31.61 -15.63 -0.91
C ALA A 437 -32.58 -16.41 -0.01
N GLU A 438 -33.52 -17.10 -0.62
CA GLU A 438 -34.53 -17.94 0.02
C GLU A 438 -34.03 -19.38 0.06
N THR A 439 -34.01 -19.98 1.24
CA THR A 439 -33.58 -21.36 1.46
C THR A 439 -34.63 -22.38 1.05
N ARG A 440 -34.31 -23.68 1.02
CA ARG A 440 -35.26 -24.73 0.63
C ARG A 440 -36.45 -24.84 1.59
N ASP A 441 -36.24 -24.55 2.87
CA ASP A 441 -37.25 -24.48 3.93
C ASP A 441 -37.98 -23.13 4.00
N GLY A 442 -37.81 -22.25 2.98
CA GLY A 442 -38.53 -20.98 2.82
C GLY A 442 -38.06 -19.83 3.67
N GLN A 443 -36.90 -19.92 4.29
CA GLN A 443 -36.34 -18.83 5.06
C GLN A 443 -35.63 -17.80 4.14
N VAL A 444 -35.98 -16.53 4.27
CA VAL A 444 -35.33 -15.45 3.51
C VAL A 444 -34.19 -14.84 4.31
N ILE A 445 -32.98 -14.89 3.76
CA ILE A 445 -31.79 -14.29 4.35
C ILE A 445 -31.43 -13.05 3.55
N ARG A 446 -31.42 -11.87 4.19
CA ARG A 446 -31.02 -10.62 3.54
C ARG A 446 -29.52 -10.58 3.39
N LEU A 447 -29.07 -10.32 2.17
CA LEU A 447 -27.64 -10.19 1.88
C LEU A 447 -27.30 -8.73 1.59
N ARG A 448 -26.41 -8.18 2.40
CA ARG A 448 -25.92 -6.81 2.28
C ARG A 448 -24.42 -6.79 1.98
N MET A 449 -23.92 -5.68 1.49
CA MET A 449 -22.49 -5.53 1.27
C MET A 449 -21.80 -4.69 2.34
N ASN A 450 -20.52 -5.00 2.58
CA ASN A 450 -19.59 -4.14 3.28
C ASN A 450 -18.92 -3.19 2.26
N ALA A 451 -18.79 -1.92 2.59
CA ALA A 451 -18.14 -0.91 1.78
C ALA A 451 -17.33 0.04 2.66
N GLY A 452 -16.33 0.70 2.10
CA GLY A 452 -15.53 1.70 2.81
C GLY A 452 -15.19 2.91 1.95
N ILE A 453 -15.34 2.78 0.62
CA ILE A 453 -15.08 3.84 -0.34
C ILE A 453 -16.22 3.94 -1.36
N LEU A 454 -16.33 5.09 -2.03
CA LEU A 454 -17.35 5.29 -3.07
C LEU A 454 -17.20 4.33 -4.24
N ALA A 455 -15.97 3.92 -4.56
CA ALA A 455 -15.67 2.96 -5.61
C ALA A 455 -16.31 1.58 -5.38
N ASP A 456 -16.67 1.22 -4.15
CA ASP A 456 -17.34 -0.04 -3.84
C ASP A 456 -18.81 -0.06 -4.27
N LEU A 457 -19.48 1.11 -4.29
CA LEU A 457 -20.94 1.22 -4.45
C LEU A 457 -21.50 0.74 -5.79
N PRO A 458 -20.83 0.86 -6.94
CA PRO A 458 -21.29 0.23 -8.18
C PRO A 458 -21.51 -1.30 -8.05
N SER A 459 -20.76 -1.96 -7.17
CA SER A 459 -20.91 -3.39 -6.88
C SER A 459 -22.25 -3.74 -6.23
N LEU A 460 -22.95 -2.76 -5.62
CA LEU A 460 -24.25 -2.94 -4.99
C LEU A 460 -25.30 -3.48 -6.01
N GLU A 461 -25.25 -2.99 -7.22
CA GLU A 461 -26.17 -3.40 -8.28
C GLU A 461 -25.74 -4.71 -8.93
N VAL A 462 -24.45 -4.87 -9.19
CA VAL A 462 -23.87 -6.06 -9.86
C VAL A 462 -23.97 -7.30 -8.98
N SER A 463 -23.72 -7.19 -7.67
CA SER A 463 -23.81 -8.31 -6.72
C SER A 463 -25.25 -8.69 -6.37
N GLY A 464 -26.19 -7.79 -6.55
CA GLY A 464 -27.57 -7.95 -6.09
C GLY A 464 -27.71 -7.88 -4.57
N ALA A 465 -26.87 -7.07 -3.92
CA ALA A 465 -26.99 -6.76 -2.50
C ALA A 465 -28.22 -5.87 -2.23
N GLU A 466 -28.89 -6.11 -1.11
CA GLU A 466 -30.11 -5.40 -0.74
C GLU A 466 -29.83 -4.03 -0.10
N GLY A 467 -28.57 -3.75 0.23
CA GLY A 467 -28.11 -2.50 0.82
C GLY A 467 -26.66 -2.60 1.28
N VAL A 468 -26.21 -1.58 1.97
CA VAL A 468 -24.89 -1.54 2.61
C VAL A 468 -25.08 -1.79 4.10
N GLY A 469 -24.70 -2.97 4.58
CA GLY A 469 -24.84 -3.34 5.99
C GLY A 469 -23.72 -2.82 6.88
N LEU A 470 -22.60 -2.41 6.26
CA LEU A 470 -21.50 -1.76 6.95
C LEU A 470 -20.80 -0.81 5.98
N PHE A 471 -20.93 0.50 6.18
CA PHE A 471 -20.08 1.50 5.55
C PHE A 471 -19.02 1.97 6.54
N ARG A 472 -17.75 1.61 6.26
CA ARG A 472 -16.60 1.98 7.11
C ARG A 472 -16.19 3.41 6.80
N THR A 473 -16.42 4.33 7.72
CA THR A 473 -16.15 5.76 7.50
C THR A 473 -14.67 6.12 7.68
N GLU A 474 -13.90 5.31 8.41
CA GLU A 474 -12.51 5.58 8.78
C GLU A 474 -11.57 5.65 7.57
N LEU A 475 -11.79 4.88 6.51
CA LEU A 475 -10.92 4.86 5.34
C LEU A 475 -10.77 6.25 4.71
N GLN A 476 -11.83 7.04 4.70
CA GLN A 476 -11.82 8.40 4.18
C GLN A 476 -10.98 9.37 5.01
N PHE A 477 -10.83 9.10 6.30
CA PHE A 477 -9.99 9.88 7.20
C PHE A 477 -8.53 9.48 7.08
N MET A 478 -8.26 8.22 6.77
CA MET A 478 -6.90 7.69 6.61
C MET A 478 -6.23 8.15 5.30
N ILE A 479 -7.02 8.29 4.23
CA ILE A 479 -6.54 8.71 2.90
C ILE A 479 -6.12 10.18 2.90
N ARG A 480 -6.72 11.03 3.76
CA ARG A 480 -6.46 12.47 3.78
C ARG A 480 -5.37 12.83 4.78
N GLY A 481 -4.48 13.73 4.38
CA GLY A 481 -3.42 14.26 5.26
C GLY A 481 -3.90 15.22 6.35
N THR A 482 -5.17 15.64 6.31
CA THR A 482 -5.79 16.55 7.27
C THR A 482 -7.18 16.07 7.65
N LEU A 483 -7.62 16.41 8.87
CA LEU A 483 -8.96 16.07 9.31
C LEU A 483 -10.00 16.68 8.35
N PRO A 484 -10.82 15.85 7.67
CA PRO A 484 -11.81 16.36 6.74
C PRO A 484 -12.86 17.19 7.48
N GLY A 485 -13.03 18.43 7.05
CA GLY A 485 -14.03 19.34 7.60
C GLY A 485 -15.46 18.80 7.39
N ARG A 486 -16.40 19.32 8.18
CA ARG A 486 -17.80 18.88 8.18
C ARG A 486 -18.45 18.90 6.80
N GLU A 487 -18.23 19.92 5.99
CA GLU A 487 -18.83 20.06 4.65
C GLU A 487 -18.28 19.02 3.67
N ILE A 488 -16.99 18.70 3.76
CA ILE A 488 -16.34 17.67 2.97
C ILE A 488 -16.92 16.30 3.31
N GLN A 489 -17.08 16.00 4.60
CA GLN A 489 -17.70 14.76 5.05
C GLN A 489 -19.16 14.68 4.59
N ALA A 490 -19.93 15.75 4.71
CA ALA A 490 -21.32 15.79 4.30
C ALA A 490 -21.49 15.54 2.80
N ALA A 491 -20.64 16.15 1.97
CA ALA A 491 -20.64 15.91 0.53
C ALA A 491 -20.34 14.46 0.17
N LEU A 492 -19.41 13.82 0.88
CA LEU A 492 -19.10 12.40 0.70
C LEU A 492 -20.29 11.51 1.05
N TYR A 493 -20.86 11.69 2.25
CA TYR A 493 -21.98 10.85 2.72
C TYR A 493 -23.24 11.05 1.86
N ASP A 494 -23.49 12.27 1.36
CA ASP A 494 -24.56 12.54 0.39
C ASP A 494 -24.38 11.73 -0.91
N ARG A 495 -23.14 11.67 -1.43
CA ARG A 495 -22.83 10.86 -2.60
C ARG A 495 -23.02 9.36 -2.35
N VAL A 496 -22.64 8.87 -1.16
CA VAL A 496 -22.87 7.47 -0.75
C VAL A 496 -24.36 7.15 -0.75
N LEU A 497 -25.18 7.98 -0.07
CA LEU A 497 -26.63 7.82 -0.03
C LEU A 497 -27.29 7.91 -1.42
N THR A 498 -26.79 8.79 -2.27
CA THR A 498 -27.28 8.95 -3.64
C THR A 498 -26.94 7.72 -4.51
N ALA A 499 -25.68 7.21 -4.40
CA ALA A 499 -25.25 6.02 -5.12
C ALA A 499 -25.97 4.73 -4.68
N ALA A 500 -26.45 4.69 -3.43
CA ALA A 500 -27.25 3.58 -2.91
C ALA A 500 -28.66 3.50 -3.53
N LYS A 501 -29.13 4.55 -4.22
CA LYS A 501 -30.41 4.58 -4.95
C LYS A 501 -31.61 4.19 -4.06
N GLY A 502 -31.67 4.74 -2.84
CA GLY A 502 -32.74 4.48 -1.87
C GLY A 502 -32.61 3.18 -1.06
N ARG A 503 -31.59 2.36 -1.32
CA ARG A 503 -31.26 1.21 -0.48
C ARG A 503 -30.65 1.68 0.85
N GLU A 504 -30.89 0.95 1.92
CA GLU A 504 -30.36 1.30 3.23
C GLU A 504 -28.81 1.27 3.25
N VAL A 505 -28.20 2.28 3.87
CA VAL A 505 -26.78 2.34 4.19
C VAL A 505 -26.62 2.52 5.69
N ILE A 506 -25.94 1.57 6.32
CA ILE A 506 -25.59 1.67 7.75
C ILE A 506 -24.18 2.25 7.86
N PHE A 507 -24.06 3.49 8.29
CA PHE A 507 -22.79 4.15 8.53
C PHE A 507 -22.25 3.78 9.91
N ARG A 508 -21.08 3.14 9.95
CA ARG A 508 -20.35 2.96 11.20
C ARG A 508 -19.67 4.30 11.55
N THR A 509 -19.90 4.81 12.74
CA THR A 509 -19.15 5.98 13.22
C THR A 509 -17.67 5.65 13.35
N LEU A 510 -16.86 6.69 13.44
CA LEU A 510 -15.41 6.60 13.30
C LEU A 510 -14.80 5.55 14.23
N ASP A 511 -14.13 4.56 13.67
CA ASP A 511 -13.38 3.53 14.38
C ASP A 511 -11.88 3.76 14.18
N ILE A 512 -11.34 4.73 14.91
CA ILE A 512 -9.91 5.11 14.92
C ILE A 512 -9.34 4.86 16.31
N GLY A 513 -8.06 4.51 16.35
CA GLY A 513 -7.30 4.22 17.56
C GLY A 513 -5.81 4.17 17.23
N SER A 514 -5.00 3.71 18.17
CA SER A 514 -3.55 3.59 17.98
C SER A 514 -3.15 2.55 16.92
N ASP A 515 -4.06 1.65 16.54
CA ASP A 515 -3.93 0.67 15.46
C ASP A 515 -4.24 1.26 14.07
N LYS A 516 -5.07 2.31 14.02
CA LYS A 516 -5.46 3.01 12.79
C LYS A 516 -5.06 4.47 12.90
N ILE A 517 -3.80 4.74 12.57
CA ILE A 517 -3.18 6.05 12.78
C ILE A 517 -3.73 7.04 11.77
N LEU A 518 -4.32 8.13 12.27
CA LEU A 518 -4.61 9.30 11.45
C LEU A 518 -3.36 10.18 11.37
N PRO A 519 -2.93 10.59 10.16
CA PRO A 519 -1.67 11.33 9.96
C PRO A 519 -1.54 12.63 10.77
N TYR A 520 -2.67 13.22 11.14
CA TYR A 520 -2.79 14.50 11.83
C TYR A 520 -3.09 14.40 13.34
N LEU A 521 -3.19 13.18 13.89
CA LEU A 521 -3.32 12.99 15.34
C LEU A 521 -1.98 12.60 15.95
N LYS A 522 -1.68 13.15 17.14
CA LYS A 522 -0.50 12.75 17.90
C LYS A 522 -0.53 11.26 18.17
N ARG A 523 0.54 10.57 17.77
CA ARG A 523 0.72 9.14 18.01
C ARG A 523 0.96 8.92 19.50
N GLU A 524 0.05 8.24 20.15
CA GLU A 524 0.28 7.60 21.46
C GLU A 524 0.58 6.12 21.19
N VAL A 525 1.74 5.66 21.62
CA VAL A 525 2.12 4.24 21.46
C VAL A 525 1.47 3.46 22.59
N GLU A 526 0.49 2.64 22.24
CA GLU A 526 -0.17 1.74 23.18
C GLU A 526 0.40 0.31 23.05
N PRO A 527 0.66 -0.40 24.14
CA PRO A 527 1.14 -1.79 24.08
C PRO A 527 0.16 -2.75 23.40
N ASN A 528 -1.15 -2.49 23.53
CA ASN A 528 -2.24 -3.30 22.97
C ASN A 528 -3.27 -2.40 22.26
N PRO A 529 -2.98 -1.89 21.07
CA PRO A 529 -3.85 -0.91 20.39
C PRO A 529 -5.29 -1.38 20.18
N ALA A 530 -5.50 -2.68 19.88
CA ALA A 530 -6.83 -3.24 19.68
C ALA A 530 -7.72 -3.17 20.93
N LEU A 531 -7.11 -3.21 22.13
CA LEU A 531 -7.77 -3.10 23.44
C LEU A 531 -7.73 -1.68 24.03
N GLY A 532 -7.06 -0.76 23.35
CA GLY A 532 -6.74 0.57 23.84
C GLY A 532 -7.83 1.63 23.62
N TRP A 533 -7.39 2.86 23.51
CA TRP A 533 -8.23 4.03 23.32
C TRP A 533 -8.61 4.18 21.84
N ARG A 534 -9.76 3.61 21.47
CA ARG A 534 -10.26 3.58 20.09
C ARG A 534 -11.79 3.75 20.00
N ALA A 535 -12.29 4.06 18.82
CA ALA A 535 -13.70 4.06 18.44
C ALA A 535 -14.56 4.91 19.39
N MET A 536 -15.59 4.33 20.01
CA MET A 536 -16.50 5.06 20.90
C MET A 536 -15.81 5.57 22.15
N ARG A 537 -14.74 4.96 22.63
CA ARG A 537 -13.96 5.50 23.76
C ARG A 537 -13.37 6.87 23.41
N VAL A 538 -12.79 7.00 22.19
CA VAL A 538 -12.31 8.28 21.65
C VAL A 538 -13.47 9.25 21.45
N ALA A 539 -14.59 8.77 20.91
CA ALA A 539 -15.76 9.59 20.59
C ALA A 539 -16.40 10.24 21.81
N LEU A 540 -16.48 9.52 22.94
CA LEU A 540 -17.04 10.02 24.20
C LEU A 540 -16.06 10.94 24.93
N ASP A 541 -14.77 10.61 24.95
CA ASP A 541 -13.74 11.46 25.58
C ASP A 541 -13.44 12.73 24.77
N ARG A 542 -13.61 12.70 23.45
CA ARG A 542 -13.41 13.84 22.53
C ARG A 542 -14.66 14.12 21.69
N PRO A 543 -15.75 14.60 22.32
CA PRO A 543 -17.07 14.69 21.71
C PRO A 543 -17.14 15.63 20.49
N LEU A 544 -16.19 16.55 20.33
CA LEU A 544 -16.17 17.46 19.17
C LEU A 544 -15.98 16.71 17.85
N LEU A 545 -15.11 15.71 17.81
CA LEU A 545 -14.87 14.90 16.62
C LEU A 545 -16.12 14.09 16.23
N PHE A 546 -16.73 13.43 17.22
CA PHE A 546 -17.94 12.67 17.02
C PHE A 546 -19.11 13.56 16.55
N ARG A 547 -19.33 14.72 17.22
CA ARG A 547 -20.35 15.68 16.82
C ARG A 547 -20.15 16.20 15.40
N MET A 548 -18.93 16.48 14.99
CA MET A 548 -18.61 16.93 13.63
C MET A 548 -19.03 15.89 12.59
N GLN A 549 -18.72 14.61 12.84
CA GLN A 549 -19.13 13.52 11.96
C GLN A 549 -20.66 13.35 11.92
N VAL A 550 -21.30 13.34 13.09
CA VAL A 550 -22.76 13.22 13.20
C VAL A 550 -23.48 14.36 12.48
N GLN A 551 -23.01 15.60 12.64
CA GLN A 551 -23.55 16.76 11.92
C GLN A 551 -23.40 16.62 10.41
N ALA A 552 -22.26 16.09 9.94
CA ALA A 552 -22.04 15.84 8.52
C ALA A 552 -23.01 14.78 7.96
N LEU A 553 -23.24 13.69 8.70
CA LEU A 553 -24.18 12.63 8.34
C LEU A 553 -25.63 13.13 8.29
N ILE A 554 -26.07 13.93 9.28
CA ILE A 554 -27.41 14.52 9.31
C ILE A 554 -27.62 15.47 8.11
N ARG A 555 -26.64 16.33 7.81
CA ARG A 555 -26.69 17.22 6.64
C ARG A 555 -26.72 16.46 5.32
N ALA A 556 -25.96 15.36 5.24
CA ALA A 556 -25.94 14.50 4.07
C ALA A 556 -27.26 13.77 3.83
N ALA A 557 -28.03 13.50 4.88
CA ALA A 557 -29.30 12.78 4.78
C ALA A 557 -30.32 13.57 3.95
N LYS A 558 -30.41 14.91 4.07
CA LYS A 558 -31.35 15.73 3.29
C LYS A 558 -32.75 15.14 3.32
N GLY A 559 -33.30 14.89 4.51
CA GLY A 559 -34.59 14.25 4.69
C GLY A 559 -34.61 12.72 4.51
N ARG A 560 -33.66 12.12 3.83
CA ARG A 560 -33.60 10.65 3.60
C ARG A 560 -33.39 9.88 4.92
N PRO A 561 -33.77 8.58 4.97
CA PRO A 561 -33.48 7.72 6.11
C PRO A 561 -31.97 7.66 6.43
N LEU A 562 -31.63 7.69 7.72
CA LEU A 562 -30.27 7.66 8.22
C LEU A 562 -30.11 6.56 9.27
N SER A 563 -29.19 5.61 9.02
CA SER A 563 -28.84 4.53 9.93
C SER A 563 -27.39 4.68 10.39
N LEU A 564 -27.18 4.84 11.71
CA LEU A 564 -25.85 4.96 12.32
C LEU A 564 -25.58 3.79 13.25
N MET A 565 -24.35 3.29 13.24
CA MET A 565 -23.90 2.18 14.06
C MET A 565 -22.66 2.58 14.86
N PHE A 566 -22.69 2.35 16.17
CA PHE A 566 -21.60 2.69 17.07
C PHE A 566 -20.69 1.49 17.31
N PRO A 567 -19.38 1.57 16.94
CA PRO A 567 -18.40 0.50 17.13
C PRO A 567 -17.89 0.44 18.58
N MET A 568 -17.32 -0.68 18.98
CA MET A 568 -16.60 -0.89 20.25
C MET A 568 -17.39 -0.47 21.50
N ILE A 569 -18.70 -0.65 21.48
CA ILE A 569 -19.53 -0.51 22.68
C ILE A 569 -19.17 -1.67 23.63
N THR A 570 -18.88 -1.35 24.88
CA THR A 570 -18.47 -2.31 25.94
C THR A 570 -19.52 -2.38 27.04
N GLU A 571 -20.16 -1.24 27.34
CA GLU A 571 -21.18 -1.07 28.36
C GLU A 571 -22.40 -0.34 27.80
N GLY A 572 -23.58 -0.62 28.36
CA GLY A 572 -24.83 -0.04 27.88
C GLY A 572 -24.89 1.48 27.96
N TRP A 573 -24.24 2.10 28.95
CA TRP A 573 -24.22 3.56 29.10
C TRP A 573 -23.50 4.26 27.93
N GLU A 574 -22.46 3.66 27.36
CA GLU A 574 -21.74 4.24 26.20
C GLU A 574 -22.68 4.38 25.00
N PHE A 575 -23.52 3.36 24.76
CA PHE A 575 -24.53 3.41 23.69
C PHE A 575 -25.58 4.47 23.96
N LEU A 576 -26.10 4.56 25.21
CA LEU A 576 -27.12 5.51 25.59
C LEU A 576 -26.63 6.97 25.47
N GLU A 577 -25.39 7.23 25.87
CA GLU A 577 -24.74 8.54 25.74
C GLU A 577 -24.57 8.93 24.27
N ALA A 578 -23.99 8.05 23.47
CA ALA A 578 -23.83 8.28 22.03
C ALA A 578 -25.18 8.55 21.35
N ARG A 579 -26.21 7.75 21.68
CA ARG A 579 -27.60 7.93 21.19
C ARG A 579 -28.16 9.28 21.57
N GLN A 580 -27.97 9.71 22.80
CA GLN A 580 -28.42 11.02 23.29
C GLN A 580 -27.71 12.16 22.55
N MET A 581 -26.39 12.06 22.36
CA MET A 581 -25.60 13.03 21.58
C MET A 581 -26.13 13.20 20.16
N VAL A 582 -26.36 12.07 19.45
CA VAL A 582 -26.90 12.11 18.08
C VAL A 582 -28.27 12.78 18.05
N ARG A 583 -29.18 12.42 18.95
CA ARG A 583 -30.53 13.04 19.02
C ARG A 583 -30.44 14.54 19.30
N ALA A 584 -29.60 14.96 20.24
CA ALA A 584 -29.38 16.38 20.52
C ALA A 584 -28.84 17.14 19.29
N GLU A 585 -27.95 16.54 18.51
CA GLU A 585 -27.44 17.17 17.28
C GLU A 585 -28.53 17.26 16.19
N VAL A 586 -29.40 16.27 16.07
CA VAL A 586 -30.56 16.34 15.15
C VAL A 586 -31.43 17.52 15.50
N GLU A 587 -31.88 17.65 16.76
CA GLU A 587 -32.73 18.77 17.19
C GLU A 587 -32.05 20.12 16.93
N ARG A 588 -30.78 20.24 17.33
CA ARG A 588 -29.99 21.46 17.12
C ARG A 588 -29.86 21.87 15.66
N LEU A 589 -29.70 20.89 14.74
CA LEU A 589 -29.60 21.18 13.33
C LEU A 589 -30.93 21.48 12.67
N VAL A 590 -32.02 20.84 13.13
CA VAL A 590 -33.38 21.13 12.68
C VAL A 590 -33.76 22.57 13.06
N GLU A 591 -33.45 23.02 14.28
CA GLU A 591 -33.63 24.42 14.70
C GLU A 591 -32.86 25.41 13.80
N ARG A 592 -31.80 24.97 13.14
CA ARG A 592 -31.01 25.78 12.19
C ARG A 592 -31.42 25.58 10.73
N GLY A 593 -32.59 24.96 10.50
CA GLY A 593 -33.15 24.79 9.17
C GLY A 593 -32.63 23.61 8.38
N VAL A 594 -31.89 22.68 9.01
CA VAL A 594 -31.51 21.43 8.37
C VAL A 594 -32.71 20.48 8.38
N GLU A 595 -32.99 19.85 7.25
CA GLU A 595 -34.07 18.89 7.10
C GLU A 595 -33.85 17.65 7.99
N ARG A 596 -34.86 17.28 8.78
CA ARG A 596 -34.84 16.12 9.67
C ARG A 596 -34.80 14.84 8.83
N PRO A 597 -33.94 13.86 9.17
CA PRO A 597 -34.03 12.54 8.55
C PRO A 597 -35.44 11.93 8.73
N GLU A 598 -36.01 11.41 7.62
CA GLU A 598 -37.36 10.79 7.64
C GLU A 598 -37.41 9.64 8.68
N LYS A 599 -36.35 8.88 8.78
CA LYS A 599 -36.19 7.82 9.77
C LYS A 599 -34.75 7.84 10.28
N LEU A 600 -34.57 7.94 11.58
CA LEU A 600 -33.30 7.84 12.25
C LEU A 600 -33.21 6.48 12.96
N ARG A 601 -32.25 5.64 12.62
CA ARG A 601 -31.97 4.36 13.26
C ARG A 601 -30.59 4.40 13.90
N LEU A 602 -30.53 4.11 15.19
CA LEU A 602 -29.29 4.10 15.98
C LEU A 602 -29.06 2.70 16.53
N GLY A 603 -28.05 2.03 16.02
CA GLY A 603 -27.70 0.66 16.38
C GLY A 603 -26.32 0.55 17.01
N LEU A 604 -26.04 -0.55 17.63
CA LEU A 604 -24.73 -0.87 18.19
C LEU A 604 -24.04 -1.98 17.40
N MET A 605 -22.71 -1.91 17.31
CA MET A 605 -21.90 -3.04 16.86
C MET A 605 -21.55 -3.89 18.07
N LEU A 606 -22.03 -5.13 18.06
CA LEU A 606 -21.70 -6.11 19.08
C LEU A 606 -20.42 -6.82 18.68
N GLU A 607 -19.32 -6.32 19.21
CA GLU A 607 -17.97 -6.81 18.91
C GLU A 607 -17.08 -6.98 20.16
N THR A 608 -17.68 -6.72 21.34
CA THR A 608 -17.07 -7.01 22.64
C THR A 608 -17.86 -8.09 23.37
N PRO A 609 -17.23 -9.11 23.96
CA PRO A 609 -17.91 -10.20 24.63
C PRO A 609 -18.77 -9.76 25.82
N SER A 610 -18.44 -8.64 26.46
CA SER A 610 -19.21 -8.08 27.60
C SER A 610 -20.67 -7.80 27.21
N LEU A 611 -20.91 -7.34 25.99
CA LEU A 611 -22.25 -7.04 25.52
C LEU A 611 -23.18 -8.25 25.39
N VAL A 612 -22.62 -9.46 25.27
CA VAL A 612 -23.43 -10.69 25.28
C VAL A 612 -24.19 -10.84 26.61
N PHE A 613 -23.63 -10.30 27.67
CA PHE A 613 -24.19 -10.35 29.03
C PHE A 613 -24.84 -9.02 29.48
N ALA A 614 -24.95 -8.05 28.61
CA ALA A 614 -25.58 -6.76 28.94
C ALA A 614 -27.06 -6.94 29.32
N PRO A 615 -27.67 -6.01 30.07
CA PRO A 615 -29.08 -6.05 30.39
C PRO A 615 -29.97 -6.13 29.13
N GLN A 616 -31.11 -6.84 29.24
CA GLN A 616 -32.03 -7.02 28.09
C GLN A 616 -32.55 -5.67 27.56
N SER A 617 -32.72 -4.68 28.43
CA SER A 617 -33.14 -3.31 28.08
C SER A 617 -32.19 -2.61 27.08
N LEU A 618 -30.91 -3.01 27.02
CA LEU A 618 -29.99 -2.47 26.01
C LEU A 618 -30.43 -2.89 24.61
N PHE A 619 -30.75 -4.19 24.43
CA PHE A 619 -31.21 -4.73 23.16
C PHE A 619 -32.54 -4.12 22.75
N GLU A 620 -33.49 -3.95 23.70
CA GLU A 620 -34.77 -3.29 23.46
C GLU A 620 -34.63 -1.81 23.08
N THR A 621 -33.57 -1.15 23.52
CA THR A 621 -33.32 0.27 23.25
C THR A 621 -32.64 0.51 21.90
N ALA A 622 -31.88 -0.48 21.38
CA ALA A 622 -31.19 -0.38 20.10
C ALA A 622 -32.18 -0.58 18.94
N ASP A 623 -32.11 0.30 17.91
CA ASP A 623 -32.95 0.14 16.72
C ASP A 623 -32.51 -1.03 15.84
N PHE A 624 -31.27 -1.52 16.00
CA PHE A 624 -30.70 -2.75 15.42
C PHE A 624 -29.38 -3.08 16.10
N VAL A 625 -28.96 -4.35 15.96
CA VAL A 625 -27.67 -4.88 16.41
C VAL A 625 -26.95 -5.49 15.20
N SER A 626 -25.65 -5.18 15.06
CA SER A 626 -24.81 -5.83 14.06
C SER A 626 -23.60 -6.47 14.74
N VAL A 627 -23.39 -7.76 14.49
CA VAL A 627 -22.26 -8.48 15.08
C VAL A 627 -20.99 -8.21 14.29
N GLY A 628 -20.02 -7.55 14.90
CA GLY A 628 -18.65 -7.34 14.38
C GLY A 628 -17.79 -8.59 14.63
N GLY A 629 -18.04 -9.64 13.85
CA GLY A 629 -17.52 -10.98 14.16
C GLY A 629 -16.00 -11.09 14.21
N ASN A 630 -15.26 -10.24 13.50
CA ASN A 630 -13.80 -10.28 13.51
C ASN A 630 -13.26 -9.88 14.90
N ASP A 631 -13.67 -8.73 15.42
CA ASP A 631 -13.25 -8.22 16.73
C ASP A 631 -13.90 -9.03 17.86
N LEU A 632 -15.17 -9.43 17.72
CA LEU A 632 -15.84 -10.28 18.70
C LEU A 632 -15.08 -11.59 18.94
N LEU A 633 -14.69 -12.31 17.90
CA LEU A 633 -13.96 -13.57 18.05
C LEU A 633 -12.54 -13.35 18.55
N GLN A 634 -11.87 -12.28 18.11
CA GLN A 634 -10.56 -11.89 18.62
C GLN A 634 -10.58 -11.71 20.14
N PHE A 635 -11.54 -10.96 20.66
CA PHE A 635 -11.64 -10.69 22.10
C PHE A 635 -12.19 -11.87 22.89
N PHE A 636 -13.11 -12.62 22.30
CA PHE A 636 -13.70 -13.80 22.94
C PHE A 636 -12.67 -14.91 23.18
N PHE A 637 -11.81 -15.17 22.19
CA PHE A 637 -10.76 -16.16 22.30
C PHE A 637 -9.40 -15.58 22.79
N ALA A 638 -9.32 -14.28 23.08
CA ALA A 638 -8.07 -13.58 23.39
C ALA A 638 -6.95 -13.90 22.37
N ALA A 639 -7.29 -13.91 21.09
CA ALA A 639 -6.44 -14.34 20.00
C ALA A 639 -6.31 -13.23 18.95
N ASP A 640 -5.09 -12.72 18.76
CA ASP A 640 -4.81 -11.72 17.75
C ASP A 640 -5.03 -12.29 16.35
N ARG A 641 -5.96 -11.69 15.60
CA ARG A 641 -6.31 -12.10 14.24
C ARG A 641 -5.18 -11.85 13.22
N GLU A 642 -4.24 -10.96 13.52
CA GLU A 642 -3.09 -10.65 12.66
C GLU A 642 -1.93 -11.62 12.89
N ASN A 643 -1.96 -12.37 13.98
CA ASN A 643 -0.97 -13.39 14.28
C ASN A 643 -1.34 -14.73 13.63
N ASP A 644 -0.66 -15.11 12.55
CA ASP A 644 -0.90 -16.33 11.79
C ASP A 644 -0.80 -17.63 12.60
N ARG A 645 0.02 -17.65 13.67
CA ARG A 645 0.19 -18.82 14.53
C ARG A 645 -1.02 -19.05 15.44
N VAL A 646 -1.73 -17.97 15.80
CA VAL A 646 -2.83 -17.99 16.74
C VAL A 646 -4.17 -18.02 16.04
N ARG A 647 -4.39 -17.21 15.01
CA ARG A 647 -5.68 -17.07 14.31
C ARG A 647 -6.22 -18.39 13.74
N ARG A 648 -5.33 -19.32 13.34
CA ARG A 648 -5.73 -20.61 12.77
C ARG A 648 -6.29 -21.59 13.79
N ARG A 649 -6.14 -21.31 15.11
CA ARG A 649 -6.63 -22.19 16.19
C ARG A 649 -8.10 -22.00 16.50
N TYR A 650 -8.66 -20.82 16.14
CA TYR A 650 -10.00 -20.44 16.51
C TYR A 650 -10.87 -20.26 15.27
N ASP A 651 -11.94 -21.04 15.23
CA ASP A 651 -12.87 -21.09 14.11
C ASP A 651 -14.26 -20.63 14.56
N LEU A 652 -14.96 -19.88 13.71
CA LEU A 652 -16.34 -19.48 13.96
C LEU A 652 -17.26 -20.69 14.18
N LEU A 653 -16.97 -21.82 13.52
CA LEU A 653 -17.75 -23.05 13.62
C LEU A 653 -17.41 -23.90 14.86
N ASN A 654 -16.58 -23.40 15.78
CA ASN A 654 -16.37 -24.04 17.08
C ASN A 654 -17.62 -23.93 17.95
N GLU A 655 -17.85 -24.94 18.78
CA GLU A 655 -19.02 -25.03 19.65
C GLU A 655 -19.21 -23.78 20.52
N THR A 656 -18.13 -23.30 21.17
CA THR A 656 -18.18 -22.13 22.05
C THR A 656 -18.55 -20.85 21.30
N ALA A 657 -18.01 -20.66 20.08
CA ALA A 657 -18.35 -19.50 19.25
C ALA A 657 -19.81 -19.54 18.78
N LEU A 658 -20.27 -20.68 18.27
CA LEU A 658 -21.66 -20.83 17.83
C LEU A 658 -22.66 -20.72 18.99
N ARG A 659 -22.35 -21.21 20.19
CA ARG A 659 -23.18 -21.03 21.39
C ARG A 659 -23.28 -19.56 21.80
N MET A 660 -22.16 -18.84 21.79
CA MET A 660 -22.16 -17.38 22.07
C MET A 660 -23.03 -16.64 21.03
N LEU A 661 -22.87 -16.93 19.75
CA LEU A 661 -23.66 -16.30 18.68
C LEU A 661 -25.14 -16.64 18.76
N ALA A 662 -25.50 -17.89 19.10
CA ALA A 662 -26.88 -18.30 19.33
C ALA A 662 -27.52 -17.57 20.52
N GLU A 663 -26.76 -17.31 21.59
CA GLU A 663 -27.26 -16.50 22.71
C GLU A 663 -27.53 -15.05 22.28
N ILE A 664 -26.67 -14.45 21.43
CA ILE A 664 -26.95 -13.12 20.86
C ILE A 664 -28.22 -13.12 20.03
N VAL A 665 -28.42 -14.12 19.17
CA VAL A 665 -29.67 -14.27 18.39
C VAL A 665 -30.87 -14.31 19.31
N LYS A 666 -30.86 -15.18 20.32
CA LYS A 666 -31.95 -15.37 21.28
C LYS A 666 -32.29 -14.04 22.00
N ARG A 667 -31.27 -13.27 22.42
CA ARG A 667 -31.49 -11.99 23.11
C ARG A 667 -32.10 -10.94 22.20
N CYS A 668 -31.63 -10.84 20.95
CA CYS A 668 -32.22 -9.94 19.99
C CYS A 668 -33.65 -10.32 19.62
N ASP A 669 -33.94 -11.62 19.46
CA ASP A 669 -35.30 -12.11 19.21
C ASP A 669 -36.24 -11.78 20.38
N GLN A 670 -35.80 -11.95 21.63
CA GLN A 670 -36.55 -11.58 22.82
C GLN A 670 -36.84 -10.09 22.90
N ALA A 671 -35.89 -9.26 22.40
CA ALA A 671 -36.08 -7.81 22.35
C ALA A 671 -36.88 -7.34 21.11
N GLY A 672 -37.13 -8.20 20.15
CA GLY A 672 -37.67 -7.82 18.84
C GLY A 672 -36.75 -6.92 18.02
N THR A 673 -35.46 -6.97 18.31
CA THR A 673 -34.45 -6.09 17.71
C THR A 673 -33.80 -6.74 16.51
N PRO A 674 -33.80 -6.09 15.31
CA PRO A 674 -33.16 -6.61 14.11
C PRO A 674 -31.68 -6.91 14.35
N LEU A 675 -31.25 -8.10 13.93
CA LEU A 675 -29.89 -8.59 14.09
C LEU A 675 -29.24 -8.90 12.74
N SER A 676 -28.02 -8.40 12.55
CA SER A 676 -27.17 -8.70 11.40
C SER A 676 -25.79 -9.20 11.82
N TYR A 677 -25.07 -9.85 10.89
CA TYR A 677 -23.66 -10.23 11.06
C TYR A 677 -22.84 -9.59 9.94
N CYS A 678 -21.81 -8.80 10.27
CA CYS A 678 -20.99 -8.08 9.29
C CYS A 678 -19.50 -8.47 9.30
N GLY A 679 -19.10 -9.50 10.05
CA GLY A 679 -17.76 -10.04 10.02
C GLY A 679 -17.45 -10.76 8.69
N GLU A 680 -16.17 -10.88 8.34
CA GLU A 680 -15.73 -11.46 7.07
C GLU A 680 -16.16 -12.92 6.88
N ALA A 681 -16.37 -13.66 7.95
CA ALA A 681 -16.86 -15.04 7.92
C ALA A 681 -18.23 -15.17 7.22
N ALA A 682 -19.10 -14.15 7.26
CA ALA A 682 -20.36 -14.16 6.52
C ALA A 682 -20.18 -14.33 5.00
N GLY A 683 -19.03 -13.97 4.46
CA GLY A 683 -18.70 -14.13 3.05
C GLY A 683 -18.28 -15.54 2.64
N ARG A 684 -18.20 -16.47 3.58
CA ARG A 684 -17.85 -17.86 3.32
C ARG A 684 -19.13 -18.71 3.34
N PRO A 685 -19.43 -19.47 2.27
CA PRO A 685 -20.70 -20.19 2.15
C PRO A 685 -21.04 -21.10 3.33
N LEU A 686 -20.07 -21.86 3.85
CA LEU A 686 -20.30 -22.79 4.95
C LEU A 686 -20.62 -22.06 6.26
N GLU A 687 -19.88 -21.01 6.55
CA GLU A 687 -20.11 -20.15 7.71
C GLU A 687 -21.43 -19.37 7.61
N ALA A 688 -21.77 -18.90 6.41
CA ALA A 688 -23.05 -18.23 6.17
C ALA A 688 -24.23 -19.17 6.42
N ILE A 689 -24.14 -20.43 6.01
CA ILE A 689 -25.14 -21.46 6.32
C ILE A 689 -25.25 -21.68 7.83
N ALA A 690 -24.13 -21.83 8.53
CA ALA A 690 -24.13 -22.02 9.97
C ALA A 690 -24.74 -20.81 10.72
N LEU A 691 -24.37 -19.59 10.32
CA LEU A 691 -24.96 -18.36 10.87
C LEU A 691 -26.48 -18.31 10.64
N ALA A 692 -26.94 -18.63 9.43
CA ALA A 692 -28.37 -18.67 9.12
C ALA A 692 -29.08 -19.77 9.90
N ALA A 693 -28.47 -20.96 10.06
CA ALA A 693 -29.02 -22.10 10.81
C ALA A 693 -29.19 -21.80 12.31
N ILE A 694 -28.29 -21.00 12.93
CA ILE A 694 -28.44 -20.59 14.33
C ILE A 694 -29.34 -19.37 14.50
N GLY A 695 -29.87 -18.76 13.43
CA GLY A 695 -30.94 -17.77 13.52
C GLY A 695 -30.64 -16.39 12.92
N PHE A 696 -29.44 -16.12 12.40
CA PHE A 696 -29.20 -14.85 11.68
C PHE A 696 -30.05 -14.78 10.41
N ARG A 697 -30.68 -13.63 10.17
CA ARG A 697 -31.53 -13.40 8.99
C ARG A 697 -30.99 -12.27 8.10
N GLU A 698 -29.88 -11.66 8.50
CA GLU A 698 -29.21 -10.61 7.73
C GLU A 698 -27.70 -10.78 7.84
N LEU A 699 -27.02 -10.89 6.68
CA LEU A 699 -25.58 -11.12 6.56
C LEU A 699 -24.99 -10.03 5.67
N SER A 700 -23.90 -9.39 6.11
CA SER A 700 -23.19 -8.38 5.36
C SER A 700 -21.75 -8.81 5.09
N MET A 701 -21.31 -8.74 3.82
CA MET A 701 -20.06 -9.31 3.36
C MET A 701 -19.45 -8.50 2.21
N ARG A 702 -18.27 -8.88 1.77
CA ARG A 702 -17.66 -8.29 0.56
C ARG A 702 -18.56 -8.58 -0.68
N PRO A 703 -18.64 -7.64 -1.65
CA PRO A 703 -19.49 -7.81 -2.84
C PRO A 703 -19.24 -9.12 -3.59
N ALA A 704 -17.97 -9.53 -3.74
CA ALA A 704 -17.58 -10.77 -4.42
C ALA A 704 -18.16 -12.05 -3.76
N SER A 705 -18.43 -12.01 -2.45
CA SER A 705 -18.95 -13.15 -1.69
C SER A 705 -20.47 -13.33 -1.79
N ILE A 706 -21.22 -12.31 -2.23
CA ILE A 706 -22.69 -12.34 -2.26
C ILE A 706 -23.22 -13.44 -3.19
N GLY A 707 -22.65 -13.55 -4.39
CA GLY A 707 -23.07 -14.58 -5.36
C GLY A 707 -22.89 -16.01 -4.84
N PRO A 708 -21.68 -16.40 -4.39
CA PRO A 708 -21.41 -17.70 -3.79
C PRO A 708 -22.33 -18.02 -2.60
N VAL A 709 -22.46 -17.09 -1.66
CA VAL A 709 -23.30 -17.25 -0.46
C VAL A 709 -24.77 -17.36 -0.84
N LYS A 710 -25.27 -16.52 -1.75
CA LYS A 710 -26.66 -16.60 -2.24
C LYS A 710 -26.95 -17.96 -2.89
N ARG A 711 -26.01 -18.46 -3.69
CA ARG A 711 -26.12 -19.79 -4.30
C ARG A 711 -26.20 -20.90 -3.24
N ALA A 712 -25.35 -20.84 -2.23
CA ALA A 712 -25.30 -21.80 -1.14
C ALA A 712 -26.61 -21.81 -0.33
N LEU A 713 -27.06 -20.62 0.11
CA LEU A 713 -28.30 -20.47 0.89
C LEU A 713 -29.54 -20.97 0.12
N ARG A 714 -29.61 -20.73 -1.18
CA ARG A 714 -30.73 -21.20 -2.00
C ARG A 714 -30.78 -22.72 -2.19
N ASN A 715 -29.69 -23.42 -1.87
CA ASN A 715 -29.60 -24.88 -2.00
C ASN A 715 -29.56 -25.64 -0.66
N VAL A 716 -29.81 -24.96 0.44
CA VAL A 716 -29.74 -25.51 1.79
C VAL A 716 -31.11 -25.52 2.47
N ASP A 717 -31.33 -26.51 3.30
CA ASP A 717 -32.37 -26.57 4.33
C ASP A 717 -31.71 -26.22 5.67
N LEU A 718 -32.18 -25.15 6.32
CA LEU A 718 -31.55 -24.66 7.54
C LEU A 718 -31.83 -25.52 8.77
N ASP A 719 -32.96 -26.17 8.83
CA ASP A 719 -33.29 -27.10 9.92
C ASP A 719 -32.38 -28.35 9.84
N ALA A 720 -32.13 -28.86 8.62
CA ALA A 720 -31.18 -29.93 8.41
C ALA A 720 -29.74 -29.50 8.78
N ALA A 721 -29.32 -28.29 8.38
CA ALA A 721 -28.02 -27.75 8.74
C ALA A 721 -27.84 -27.59 10.26
N ARG A 722 -28.87 -27.11 10.96
CA ARG A 722 -28.91 -27.01 12.42
C ARG A 722 -28.74 -28.36 13.07
N ALA A 723 -29.49 -29.40 12.60
CA ALA A 723 -29.40 -30.75 13.11
C ALA A 723 -27.96 -31.32 12.94
N GLU A 724 -27.29 -31.03 11.84
CA GLU A 724 -25.88 -31.47 11.65
C GLU A 724 -24.91 -30.76 12.61
N ILE A 725 -25.12 -29.46 12.89
CA ILE A 725 -24.34 -28.73 13.90
C ILE A 725 -24.52 -29.33 15.29
N GLU A 726 -25.77 -29.59 15.68
CA GLU A 726 -26.10 -30.16 16.99
C GLU A 726 -25.54 -31.58 17.15
N ARG A 727 -25.61 -32.41 16.09
CA ARG A 727 -25.02 -33.75 16.08
C ARG A 727 -23.48 -33.70 16.24
N ALA A 728 -22.80 -32.77 15.54
CA ALA A 728 -21.36 -32.62 15.69
C ALA A 728 -20.98 -32.40 17.16
N PHE A 729 -21.70 -31.54 17.86
CA PHE A 729 -21.42 -31.23 19.26
C PHE A 729 -21.87 -32.33 20.23
N ALA A 730 -22.98 -33.01 19.94
CA ALA A 730 -23.40 -34.17 20.72
C ALA A 730 -22.40 -35.34 20.63
N GLU A 731 -21.69 -35.46 19.52
CA GLU A 731 -20.59 -36.40 19.31
C GLU A 731 -19.26 -35.95 19.91
N GLY A 732 -19.22 -34.78 20.56
CA GLY A 732 -18.00 -34.22 21.19
C GLY A 732 -17.01 -33.63 20.21
N GLN A 733 -17.41 -33.28 18.99
CA GLN A 733 -16.54 -32.60 18.02
C GLN A 733 -16.32 -31.15 18.46
N PRO A 734 -15.10 -30.63 18.47
CA PRO A 734 -14.82 -29.24 18.90
C PRO A 734 -15.31 -28.21 17.86
N SER A 735 -15.56 -28.60 16.63
CA SER A 735 -16.03 -27.76 15.53
C SER A 735 -17.02 -28.50 14.65
N ALA A 736 -18.11 -27.85 14.25
CA ALA A 736 -19.06 -28.38 13.30
C ALA A 736 -18.51 -28.41 11.85
N ARG A 737 -17.37 -27.85 11.57
CA ARG A 737 -16.80 -27.72 10.21
C ARG A 737 -16.61 -29.05 9.49
N PRO A 738 -15.99 -30.10 10.07
CA PRO A 738 -15.78 -31.36 9.39
C PRO A 738 -17.12 -32.02 8.99
N ARG A 739 -18.09 -31.96 9.90
CA ARG A 739 -19.42 -32.58 9.68
C ARG A 739 -20.22 -31.82 8.62
N LEU A 740 -20.26 -30.49 8.70
CA LEU A 740 -20.93 -29.67 7.69
C LEU A 740 -20.32 -29.84 6.30
N ARG A 741 -18.99 -30.01 6.20
CA ARG A 741 -18.34 -30.33 4.93
C ARG A 741 -18.76 -31.66 4.38
N ALA A 742 -18.73 -32.73 5.22
CA ALA A 742 -19.15 -34.06 4.82
C ALA A 742 -20.62 -34.08 4.40
N TRP A 743 -21.49 -33.39 5.12
CA TRP A 743 -22.90 -33.24 4.78
C TRP A 743 -23.11 -32.51 3.44
N ARG A 744 -22.41 -31.37 3.23
CA ARG A 744 -22.43 -30.64 1.95
C ARG A 744 -22.05 -31.56 0.77
N ASP A 745 -20.97 -32.34 0.96
CA ASP A 745 -20.45 -33.22 -0.10
C ASP A 745 -21.41 -34.39 -0.38
N ALA A 746 -22.04 -34.93 0.66
CA ALA A 746 -23.07 -35.96 0.53
C ALA A 746 -24.32 -35.46 -0.21
N GLU A 747 -24.77 -34.24 0.10
CA GLU A 747 -25.90 -33.56 -0.55
C GLU A 747 -25.54 -32.97 -1.93
N ARG A 748 -24.30 -33.08 -2.36
CA ARG A 748 -23.77 -32.51 -3.62
C ARG A 748 -24.15 -31.03 -3.80
N MET A 749 -24.06 -30.25 -2.73
CA MET A 749 -24.42 -28.83 -2.80
C MET A 749 -23.46 -28.06 -3.70
N PRO A 750 -23.95 -27.20 -4.59
CA PRO A 750 -23.17 -26.60 -5.65
C PRO A 750 -22.36 -25.34 -5.19
N TYR A 751 -21.48 -25.46 -4.16
CA TYR A 751 -20.63 -24.34 -3.70
C TYR A 751 -19.35 -24.83 -3.03
#